data_e12b18b9e6b2592a5dad091a38f1d5f5
#
_entry.id   e12b18b9e6b2592a5dad091a38f1d5f5
#
_cell.length_a   1.000
_cell.length_b   1.000
_cell.length_c   1.000
_cell.angle_alpha   90.00
_cell.angle_beta   90.00
_cell.angle_gamma   90.00
#
_symmetry.space_group_name_H-M   'P 1'
#
loop_
_entity.id
_entity.type
_entity.pdbx_description
1 polymer ?
#
loop_
_entity_poly.entity_id
_entity_poly.type
_entity_poly.pdbx_seq_one_letter_code
_entity_poly.pdbx_strand_id
1 'polypeptide(L)'
;MAEGLFAHMVKGRGDFIVESAGISAMDGQKASGHTIEVLKKQKIDLSKFRSQALTRDLVNEATHIFCMTYGHREAIELLFPSAADKTFLVCEFCPDDDLMGEDVPDPIGSGRGAYEETFDTLKRALPSVLGYIDTTWKNSPTPDTAPMPPDTTSSPSSKRIIAGADHGGWKLKDALVAHLRGKGFIVEDIGTNSGDRVDYPDYSDRVSRAVLQGDADAGLLVCTTGIGMSIGANRHSGIQAALLHTVHEAEMTRRHNNANVMTFAGATDERLAKEIVDKFLSTEFEGGRHGCRVDKMNAGVSVTDPAVAVAIRREEHRQQNNIELIASENFTSRAVREAQGSVLTNKYAEGYPGKRWYGGCENVDVVEQLAIDRAKELFGCDHVNVQPHSGSQANAAVYFSMLEFGDPILAMNLAHGGHLTHGNPANFSGKFYTIHAYGVSEKDGRIDYDELAAKAAVVKPKMITAGASAYPRTIDFPRMAEIAKSVGALLFVDMAHIAGLVAGGAHPTPVPYADFVTTTTHKSLRGPRGGIIMCRAEHAKKIDSMVFPGTQGGPLMHVIAGKAICLGEALRPEFKDYQQRVVKNAAALAAALTELGYQIASGGTDNHLMLVDLRPRGLDGKIASETLDEAGITVNKNSIPFDTAGPFKPSGIRLGTPAVTTRGMNEPEMKQIASLLHEALTNRDSKEKLHAIRARVVELNQRFPLP
;
A
#
# COMPACT_ATOMS: atom_id res chain seq x y z
N MET A 1 -6.93 30.68 -8.42
CA MET A 1 -6.44 31.36 -9.65
C MET A 1 -7.36 31.03 -10.83
N ALA A 2 -7.61 29.76 -11.12
CA ALA A 2 -8.46 29.30 -12.22
C ALA A 2 -9.89 29.87 -12.15
N GLU A 3 -10.59 29.81 -11.00
CA GLU A 3 -11.91 30.39 -10.82
C GLU A 3 -11.96 31.88 -11.23
N GLY A 4 -10.99 32.70 -10.73
CA GLY A 4 -10.96 34.13 -11.06
C GLY A 4 -10.71 34.40 -12.55
N LEU A 5 -9.84 33.61 -13.20
CA LEU A 5 -9.61 33.70 -14.64
C LEU A 5 -10.82 33.29 -15.45
N PHE A 6 -11.41 32.13 -15.13
CA PHE A 6 -12.56 31.62 -15.89
C PHE A 6 -13.80 32.50 -15.70
N ALA A 7 -14.08 32.93 -14.47
CA ALA A 7 -15.17 33.89 -14.20
C ALA A 7 -14.95 35.20 -14.95
N HIS A 8 -13.71 35.68 -15.11
CA HIS A 8 -13.41 36.86 -15.93
C HIS A 8 -13.67 36.64 -17.41
N MET A 9 -13.33 35.44 -17.93
CA MET A 9 -13.58 35.07 -19.34
C MET A 9 -15.07 35.02 -19.68
N VAL A 10 -15.91 34.50 -18.77
CA VAL A 10 -17.35 34.35 -18.99
C VAL A 10 -18.13 35.56 -18.45
N LYS A 11 -17.46 36.65 -18.12
CA LYS A 11 -18.10 37.87 -17.59
C LYS A 11 -19.13 38.43 -18.59
N GLY A 12 -20.37 38.55 -18.13
CA GLY A 12 -21.49 38.99 -18.97
C GLY A 12 -22.30 37.84 -19.57
N ARG A 13 -21.92 36.60 -19.34
CA ARG A 13 -22.73 35.42 -19.65
C ARG A 13 -23.56 35.04 -18.42
N GLY A 14 -24.87 35.02 -18.56
CA GLY A 14 -25.79 34.66 -17.48
C GLY A 14 -26.04 33.17 -17.32
N ASP A 15 -25.44 32.35 -18.23
CA ASP A 15 -25.56 30.91 -18.27
C ASP A 15 -24.41 30.17 -17.55
N PHE A 16 -23.52 30.91 -16.87
CA PHE A 16 -22.40 30.31 -16.11
C PHE A 16 -22.46 30.67 -14.62
N ILE A 17 -22.30 29.66 -13.78
CA ILE A 17 -21.93 29.77 -12.36
C ILE A 17 -20.55 29.12 -12.25
N VAL A 18 -19.55 29.88 -11.76
CA VAL A 18 -18.14 29.42 -11.66
C VAL A 18 -17.79 29.40 -10.20
N GLU A 19 -17.42 28.23 -9.73
CA GLU A 19 -16.97 27.98 -8.35
C GLU A 19 -15.71 27.11 -8.33
N SER A 20 -14.90 27.25 -7.29
CA SER A 20 -13.78 26.34 -7.05
C SER A 20 -13.85 25.75 -5.63
N ALA A 21 -13.45 24.50 -5.51
CA ALA A 21 -13.35 23.80 -4.24
C ALA A 21 -12.06 22.99 -4.19
N GLY A 22 -11.56 22.69 -3.00
CA GLY A 22 -10.40 21.84 -2.81
C GLY A 22 -10.74 20.58 -2.05
N ILE A 23 -10.17 19.45 -2.45
CA ILE A 23 -10.39 18.14 -1.80
C ILE A 23 -9.96 18.20 -0.32
N SER A 24 -8.93 18.99 -0.01
CA SER A 24 -8.39 19.18 1.35
C SER A 24 -8.43 20.66 1.78
N ALA A 25 -9.29 21.48 1.20
CA ALA A 25 -9.37 22.90 1.55
C ALA A 25 -10.05 23.11 2.90
N MET A 26 -9.54 24.06 3.67
CA MET A 26 -10.24 24.62 4.82
C MET A 26 -11.12 25.78 4.34
N ASP A 27 -12.36 25.83 4.83
CA ASP A 27 -13.31 26.86 4.45
C ASP A 27 -12.89 28.26 4.91
N GLY A 28 -13.24 29.26 4.11
CA GLY A 28 -13.12 30.67 4.47
C GLY A 28 -11.72 31.30 4.34
N GLN A 29 -10.72 30.58 3.84
CA GLN A 29 -9.38 31.13 3.64
C GLN A 29 -9.36 32.09 2.44
N LYS A 30 -8.53 33.12 2.53
CA LYS A 30 -8.28 34.06 1.42
C LYS A 30 -7.32 33.44 0.41
N ALA A 31 -7.39 33.90 -0.84
CA ALA A 31 -6.37 33.54 -1.84
C ALA A 31 -4.97 33.99 -1.37
N SER A 32 -3.93 33.23 -1.78
CA SER A 32 -2.54 33.57 -1.45
C SER A 32 -2.15 34.96 -1.97
N GLY A 33 -1.23 35.64 -1.28
CA GLY A 33 -0.76 36.98 -1.66
C GLY A 33 -0.26 37.04 -3.11
N HIS A 34 0.51 36.03 -3.53
CA HIS A 34 1.04 35.96 -4.89
C HIS A 34 -0.08 35.73 -5.94
N THR A 35 -1.10 34.93 -5.65
CA THR A 35 -2.26 34.77 -6.52
C THR A 35 -2.97 36.12 -6.72
N ILE A 36 -3.20 36.88 -5.63
CA ILE A 36 -3.84 38.20 -5.70
C ILE A 36 -3.01 39.17 -6.55
N GLU A 37 -1.69 39.20 -6.35
CA GLU A 37 -0.79 40.07 -7.11
C GLU A 37 -0.77 39.75 -8.60
N VAL A 38 -0.70 38.46 -8.98
CA VAL A 38 -0.68 38.03 -10.38
C VAL A 38 -2.00 38.41 -11.08
N LEU A 39 -3.15 38.12 -10.46
CA LEU A 39 -4.44 38.39 -11.06
C LEU A 39 -4.80 39.90 -11.07
N LYS A 40 -4.30 40.68 -10.12
CA LYS A 40 -4.49 42.13 -10.10
C LYS A 40 -3.88 42.80 -11.35
N LYS A 41 -2.77 42.29 -11.90
CA LYS A 41 -2.20 42.77 -13.16
C LYS A 41 -3.18 42.62 -14.34
N GLN A 42 -4.09 41.65 -14.26
CA GLN A 42 -5.13 41.39 -15.25
C GLN A 42 -6.47 42.09 -14.93
N LYS A 43 -6.49 43.00 -13.93
CA LYS A 43 -7.66 43.69 -13.42
C LYS A 43 -8.72 42.74 -12.84
N ILE A 44 -8.31 41.56 -12.33
CA ILE A 44 -9.19 40.61 -11.68
C ILE A 44 -9.07 40.81 -10.16
N ASP A 45 -10.19 41.05 -9.49
CA ASP A 45 -10.25 41.25 -8.04
C ASP A 45 -10.70 39.97 -7.33
N LEU A 46 -9.85 39.42 -6.48
CA LEU A 46 -10.15 38.26 -5.62
C LEU A 46 -10.37 38.61 -4.14
N SER A 47 -10.67 39.88 -3.82
CA SER A 47 -10.86 40.30 -2.43
C SER A 47 -12.03 39.59 -1.72
N LYS A 48 -13.04 39.18 -2.47
CA LYS A 48 -14.22 38.43 -1.99
C LYS A 48 -14.04 36.91 -2.00
N PHE A 49 -13.00 36.40 -2.63
CA PHE A 49 -12.74 34.94 -2.70
C PHE A 49 -12.57 34.36 -1.30
N ARG A 50 -13.20 33.19 -1.09
CA ARG A 50 -12.99 32.33 0.07
C ARG A 50 -12.91 30.89 -0.40
N SER A 51 -11.91 30.18 0.14
CA SER A 51 -11.79 28.73 -0.13
C SER A 51 -12.98 27.97 0.45
N GLN A 52 -13.36 26.89 -0.19
CA GLN A 52 -14.36 25.95 0.29
C GLN A 52 -13.91 24.51 0.04
N ALA A 53 -14.30 23.62 0.95
CA ALA A 53 -14.08 22.19 0.79
C ALA A 53 -14.97 21.63 -0.31
N LEU A 54 -14.48 20.60 -1.01
CA LEU A 54 -15.29 19.89 -1.98
C LEU A 54 -16.37 19.08 -1.25
N THR A 55 -17.63 19.38 -1.52
CA THR A 55 -18.78 18.69 -0.93
C THR A 55 -19.55 17.91 -1.99
N ARG A 56 -20.34 16.92 -1.55
CA ARG A 56 -21.22 16.16 -2.44
C ARG A 56 -22.24 17.07 -3.15
N ASP A 57 -22.73 18.08 -2.47
CA ASP A 57 -23.72 19.00 -3.03
C ASP A 57 -23.09 19.82 -4.16
N LEU A 58 -21.89 20.38 -3.96
CA LEU A 58 -21.16 21.08 -5.02
C LEU A 58 -20.88 20.17 -6.23
N VAL A 59 -20.49 18.92 -5.97
CA VAL A 59 -20.25 17.93 -7.05
C VAL A 59 -21.55 17.60 -7.78
N ASN A 60 -22.67 17.44 -7.09
CA ASN A 60 -23.96 17.12 -7.71
C ASN A 60 -24.51 18.30 -8.53
N GLU A 61 -24.37 19.52 -8.04
CA GLU A 61 -24.85 20.76 -8.71
C GLU A 61 -23.98 21.14 -9.92
N ALA A 62 -22.70 20.79 -9.91
CA ALA A 62 -21.80 21.06 -11.02
C ALA A 62 -22.21 20.31 -12.28
N THR A 63 -22.29 21.00 -13.42
CA THR A 63 -22.50 20.40 -14.74
C THR A 63 -21.21 19.84 -15.32
N HIS A 64 -20.08 20.53 -15.07
CA HIS A 64 -18.74 20.14 -15.46
C HIS A 64 -17.77 20.40 -14.30
N ILE A 65 -16.81 19.52 -14.10
CA ILE A 65 -15.79 19.64 -13.08
C ILE A 65 -14.42 19.56 -13.77
N PHE A 66 -13.58 20.58 -13.55
CA PHE A 66 -12.25 20.63 -14.15
C PHE A 66 -11.18 20.58 -13.07
N CYS A 67 -10.37 19.54 -13.09
CA CYS A 67 -9.32 19.25 -12.12
C CYS A 67 -7.99 19.84 -12.54
N MET A 68 -7.21 20.33 -11.58
CA MET A 68 -5.86 20.86 -11.83
C MET A 68 -4.86 19.78 -12.16
N THR A 69 -5.02 18.58 -11.58
CA THR A 69 -4.09 17.47 -11.76
C THR A 69 -4.86 16.16 -11.97
N TYR A 70 -4.18 15.19 -12.58
CA TYR A 70 -4.68 13.84 -12.73
C TYR A 70 -5.05 13.23 -11.36
N GLY A 71 -4.23 13.48 -10.33
CA GLY A 71 -4.52 13.05 -8.97
C GLY A 71 -5.81 13.65 -8.38
N HIS A 72 -6.17 14.91 -8.75
CA HIS A 72 -7.45 15.50 -8.34
C HIS A 72 -8.63 14.85 -9.07
N ARG A 73 -8.48 14.57 -10.37
CA ARG A 73 -9.49 13.85 -11.16
C ARG A 73 -9.79 12.48 -10.56
N GLU A 74 -8.76 11.66 -10.35
CA GLU A 74 -8.91 10.34 -9.73
C GLU A 74 -9.55 10.42 -8.34
N ALA A 75 -9.19 11.44 -7.53
CA ALA A 75 -9.78 11.62 -6.22
C ALA A 75 -11.29 11.94 -6.30
N ILE A 76 -11.72 12.76 -7.26
CA ILE A 76 -13.12 13.06 -7.47
C ILE A 76 -13.88 11.84 -7.98
N GLU A 77 -13.36 11.13 -8.97
CA GLU A 77 -13.92 9.89 -9.50
C GLU A 77 -14.07 8.82 -8.42
N LEU A 78 -13.11 8.74 -7.49
CA LEU A 78 -13.17 7.82 -6.36
C LEU A 78 -14.14 8.24 -5.25
N LEU A 79 -14.17 9.54 -4.91
CA LEU A 79 -15.07 10.07 -3.86
C LEU A 79 -16.51 10.19 -4.34
N PHE A 80 -16.67 10.48 -5.63
CA PHE A 80 -17.96 10.75 -6.28
C PHE A 80 -18.03 10.05 -7.63
N PRO A 81 -18.14 8.69 -7.68
CA PRO A 81 -18.11 7.93 -8.93
C PRO A 81 -19.15 8.39 -9.96
N SER A 82 -20.29 8.91 -9.50
CA SER A 82 -21.34 9.49 -10.36
C SER A 82 -20.91 10.78 -11.07
N ALA A 83 -19.77 11.34 -10.73
CA ALA A 83 -19.23 12.54 -11.37
C ALA A 83 -18.16 12.24 -12.43
N ALA A 84 -17.80 10.97 -12.66
CA ALA A 84 -16.73 10.57 -13.59
C ALA A 84 -16.97 11.14 -15.01
N ASP A 85 -18.18 11.01 -15.52
CA ASP A 85 -18.54 11.45 -16.88
C ASP A 85 -18.53 12.98 -17.06
N LYS A 86 -18.45 13.76 -16.00
CA LYS A 86 -18.41 15.22 -16.01
C LYS A 86 -17.14 15.81 -15.42
N THR A 87 -16.13 14.95 -15.14
CA THR A 87 -14.85 15.33 -14.52
C THR A 87 -13.72 15.23 -15.53
N PHE A 88 -13.03 16.31 -15.78
CA PHE A 88 -11.99 16.47 -16.80
C PHE A 88 -10.76 17.16 -16.22
N LEU A 89 -9.61 17.05 -16.88
CA LEU A 89 -8.47 17.91 -16.57
C LEU A 89 -8.64 19.30 -17.20
N VAL A 90 -8.12 20.34 -16.56
CA VAL A 90 -8.09 21.70 -17.13
C VAL A 90 -7.36 21.72 -18.45
N CYS A 91 -6.28 20.97 -18.59
CA CYS A 91 -5.48 20.89 -19.82
C CYS A 91 -5.94 19.81 -20.81
N GLU A 92 -7.02 19.06 -20.52
CA GLU A 92 -7.47 17.91 -21.34
C GLU A 92 -7.81 18.29 -22.79
N PHE A 93 -8.33 19.48 -23.02
CA PHE A 93 -8.77 19.96 -24.33
C PHE A 93 -7.85 21.05 -24.92
N CYS A 94 -6.68 21.27 -24.31
CA CYS A 94 -5.75 22.29 -24.77
C CYS A 94 -5.18 21.91 -26.14
N PRO A 95 -5.19 22.83 -27.14
CA PRO A 95 -4.66 22.54 -28.47
C PRO A 95 -3.13 22.54 -28.51
N ASP A 96 -2.46 22.98 -27.45
CA ASP A 96 -1.00 23.05 -27.37
C ASP A 96 -0.47 21.68 -26.97
N ASP A 97 0.31 21.02 -27.84
CA ASP A 97 0.84 19.67 -27.64
C ASP A 97 1.66 19.52 -26.34
N ASP A 98 2.29 20.60 -25.88
CA ASP A 98 3.07 20.62 -24.62
C ASP A 98 2.22 20.72 -23.35
N LEU A 99 0.91 21.00 -23.47
CA LEU A 99 -0.01 21.12 -22.34
C LEU A 99 -1.16 20.10 -22.39
N MET A 100 -1.41 19.46 -23.51
CA MET A 100 -2.54 18.54 -23.67
C MET A 100 -2.45 17.37 -22.68
N GLY A 101 -3.40 17.29 -21.74
CA GLY A 101 -3.47 16.24 -20.75
C GLY A 101 -2.47 16.38 -19.59
N GLU A 102 -1.66 17.44 -19.55
CA GLU A 102 -0.69 17.66 -18.48
C GLU A 102 -1.34 18.27 -17.23
N ASP A 103 -0.69 18.08 -16.08
CA ASP A 103 -1.10 18.67 -14.83
C ASP A 103 -0.78 20.17 -14.78
N VAL A 104 -1.68 20.97 -14.20
CA VAL A 104 -1.38 22.36 -13.90
C VAL A 104 -0.42 22.43 -12.71
N PRO A 105 0.76 23.10 -12.83
CA PRO A 105 1.72 23.17 -11.74
C PRO A 105 1.15 23.80 -10.48
N ASP A 106 1.40 23.19 -9.30
CA ASP A 106 1.01 23.77 -8.01
C ASP A 106 2.08 24.74 -7.48
N PRO A 107 1.77 26.05 -7.35
CA PRO A 107 2.72 27.05 -6.92
C PRO A 107 2.87 27.16 -5.39
N ILE A 108 2.07 26.39 -4.59
CA ILE A 108 2.06 26.50 -3.13
C ILE A 108 3.47 26.28 -2.54
N GLY A 109 3.88 27.19 -1.63
CA GLY A 109 5.20 27.12 -0.99
C GLY A 109 6.36 27.62 -1.87
N SER A 110 6.11 28.00 -3.12
CA SER A 110 7.09 28.50 -4.07
C SER A 110 7.11 30.03 -4.19
N GLY A 111 8.15 30.55 -4.82
CA GLY A 111 8.25 31.98 -5.09
C GLY A 111 7.31 32.46 -6.20
N ARG A 112 7.24 33.78 -6.38
CA ARG A 112 6.32 34.44 -7.34
C ARG A 112 6.41 33.89 -8.77
N GLY A 113 7.60 33.47 -9.24
CA GLY A 113 7.78 32.91 -10.58
C GLY A 113 6.92 31.67 -10.85
N ALA A 114 6.77 30.78 -9.87
CA ALA A 114 5.91 29.62 -9.98
C ALA A 114 4.42 29.99 -10.13
N TYR A 115 3.98 31.06 -9.47
CA TYR A 115 2.61 31.57 -9.63
C TYR A 115 2.37 32.21 -11.00
N GLU A 116 3.39 32.85 -11.60
CA GLU A 116 3.33 33.36 -12.96
C GLU A 116 3.30 32.21 -14.00
N GLU A 117 4.04 31.13 -13.78
CA GLU A 117 4.00 29.92 -14.59
C GLU A 117 2.63 29.23 -14.55
N THR A 118 2.07 28.99 -13.36
CA THR A 118 0.71 28.45 -13.19
C THR A 118 -0.33 29.35 -13.89
N PHE A 119 -0.18 30.67 -13.80
CA PHE A 119 -1.06 31.63 -14.46
C PHE A 119 -0.99 31.46 -15.98
N ASP A 120 0.20 31.36 -16.56
CA ASP A 120 0.40 31.22 -18.01
C ASP A 120 -0.16 29.90 -18.51
N THR A 121 0.02 28.79 -17.77
CA THR A 121 -0.60 27.48 -18.05
C THR A 121 -2.13 27.62 -18.09
N LEU A 122 -2.75 28.17 -17.04
CA LEU A 122 -4.21 28.35 -16.97
C LEU A 122 -4.74 29.27 -18.08
N LYS A 123 -4.01 30.34 -18.42
CA LYS A 123 -4.39 31.28 -19.48
C LYS A 123 -4.43 30.62 -20.85
N ARG A 124 -3.55 29.64 -21.10
CA ARG A 124 -3.51 28.86 -22.35
C ARG A 124 -4.61 27.79 -22.37
N ALA A 125 -4.87 27.10 -21.26
CA ALA A 125 -5.78 25.97 -21.20
C ALA A 125 -7.27 26.37 -21.09
N LEU A 126 -7.63 27.41 -20.33
CA LEU A 126 -9.03 27.76 -20.05
C LEU A 126 -9.88 28.14 -21.28
N PRO A 127 -9.36 28.72 -22.37
CA PRO A 127 -10.13 28.92 -23.60
C PRO A 127 -10.69 27.63 -24.20
N SER A 128 -9.94 26.54 -24.16
CA SER A 128 -10.36 25.22 -24.65
C SER A 128 -11.43 24.59 -23.75
N VAL A 129 -11.33 24.80 -22.43
CA VAL A 129 -12.36 24.43 -21.47
C VAL A 129 -13.71 25.12 -21.81
N LEU A 130 -13.67 26.43 -22.07
CA LEU A 130 -14.86 27.17 -22.48
C LEU A 130 -15.43 26.64 -23.81
N GLY A 131 -14.57 26.38 -24.78
CA GLY A 131 -14.98 25.79 -26.08
C GLY A 131 -15.64 24.43 -25.92
N TYR A 132 -15.11 23.58 -25.04
CA TYR A 132 -15.70 22.28 -24.72
C TYR A 132 -17.09 22.42 -24.09
N ILE A 133 -17.24 23.26 -23.08
CA ILE A 133 -18.54 23.53 -22.43
C ILE A 133 -19.55 24.06 -23.44
N ASP A 134 -19.17 25.03 -24.26
CA ASP A 134 -20.05 25.61 -25.26
C ASP A 134 -20.53 24.60 -26.31
N THR A 135 -19.67 23.63 -26.63
CA THR A 135 -19.99 22.58 -27.61
C THR A 135 -20.90 21.51 -27.02
N THR A 136 -20.63 21.08 -25.79
CA THR A 136 -21.36 19.99 -25.11
C THR A 136 -22.69 20.48 -24.56
N TRP A 137 -22.77 21.68 -23.98
CA TRP A 137 -23.97 22.23 -23.38
C TRP A 137 -25.01 22.70 -24.39
N LYS A 138 -24.61 23.32 -25.49
CA LYS A 138 -25.54 23.79 -26.56
C LYS A 138 -26.21 22.67 -27.34
N ASN A 139 -25.65 21.47 -27.30
CA ASN A 139 -26.22 20.28 -27.92
C ASN A 139 -27.12 19.46 -26.98
N SER A 140 -27.32 19.89 -25.73
CA SER A 140 -28.28 19.29 -24.83
C SER A 140 -29.67 19.92 -25.09
N PRO A 141 -30.75 19.12 -25.20
CA PRO A 141 -32.08 19.66 -25.43
C PRO A 141 -32.48 20.56 -24.25
N THR A 142 -32.82 21.84 -24.54
CA THR A 142 -33.37 22.79 -23.58
C THR A 142 -34.67 22.24 -22.98
N PRO A 143 -34.88 22.28 -21.68
CA PRO A 143 -36.18 22.02 -21.09
C PRO A 143 -37.08 23.20 -21.40
N ASP A 144 -38.07 22.97 -22.24
CA ASP A 144 -39.14 23.93 -22.51
C ASP A 144 -40.03 24.10 -21.26
N THR A 145 -40.32 25.37 -20.92
CA THR A 145 -41.17 25.74 -19.78
C THR A 145 -42.62 25.42 -20.09
N ALA A 146 -43.12 24.28 -19.62
CA ALA A 146 -44.53 23.99 -19.48
C ALA A 146 -44.80 23.36 -18.09
N PRO A 147 -45.97 23.66 -17.45
CA PRO A 147 -46.23 23.27 -16.07
C PRO A 147 -46.35 21.76 -15.93
N MET A 148 -45.67 21.22 -14.93
CA MET A 148 -45.66 19.80 -14.60
C MET A 148 -47.06 19.21 -14.38
N PRO A 149 -47.38 18.10 -15.05
CA PRO A 149 -48.33 17.15 -14.51
C PRO A 149 -47.63 16.24 -13.48
N PRO A 150 -48.35 15.67 -12.52
CA PRO A 150 -47.74 14.91 -11.45
C PRO A 150 -47.26 13.54 -11.91
N ASP A 151 -46.07 13.22 -11.44
CA ASP A 151 -45.47 11.88 -11.32
C ASP A 151 -45.76 10.82 -12.39
N THR A 152 -44.77 10.56 -13.25
CA THR A 152 -44.44 9.17 -13.64
C THR A 152 -43.00 9.08 -14.05
N THR A 153 -42.23 8.25 -13.28
CA THR A 153 -41.04 7.47 -13.67
C THR A 153 -39.87 8.20 -14.31
N SER A 154 -38.97 8.71 -13.46
CA SER A 154 -37.55 8.82 -13.83
C SER A 154 -37.03 7.44 -14.18
N SER A 155 -36.47 7.24 -15.40
CA SER A 155 -35.69 6.08 -15.75
C SER A 155 -34.59 5.94 -14.71
N PRO A 156 -34.38 4.77 -14.12
CA PRO A 156 -33.28 4.56 -13.19
C PRO A 156 -31.97 4.75 -13.94
N SER A 157 -31.17 5.75 -13.54
CA SER A 157 -29.75 5.74 -13.83
C SER A 157 -29.26 4.35 -13.44
N SER A 158 -28.48 3.70 -14.28
CA SER A 158 -28.08 2.30 -14.15
C SER A 158 -27.23 2.07 -12.90
N LYS A 159 -27.91 1.98 -11.71
CA LYS A 159 -27.22 1.64 -10.45
C LYS A 159 -26.55 0.30 -10.63
N ARG A 160 -25.30 0.22 -10.19
CA ARG A 160 -24.46 -0.99 -10.21
C ARG A 160 -24.68 -1.75 -8.91
N ILE A 161 -25.02 -3.02 -9.01
CA ILE A 161 -25.25 -3.93 -7.88
C ILE A 161 -24.24 -5.05 -7.95
N ILE A 162 -23.62 -5.38 -6.83
CA ILE A 162 -22.80 -6.60 -6.72
C ILE A 162 -23.52 -7.64 -5.88
N ALA A 163 -23.62 -8.87 -6.36
CA ALA A 163 -24.35 -9.95 -5.74
C ALA A 163 -23.45 -11.15 -5.42
N GLY A 164 -23.56 -11.67 -4.21
CA GLY A 164 -22.85 -12.87 -3.77
C GLY A 164 -23.71 -13.78 -2.90
N ALA A 165 -23.44 -15.07 -2.92
CA ALA A 165 -24.10 -16.04 -2.06
C ALA A 165 -23.18 -17.18 -1.64
N ASP A 166 -23.54 -17.90 -0.56
CA ASP A 166 -23.03 -19.23 -0.28
C ASP A 166 -23.89 -20.33 -0.94
N HIS A 167 -23.49 -21.58 -0.72
CA HIS A 167 -24.18 -22.74 -1.24
C HIS A 167 -25.65 -22.89 -0.79
N GLY A 168 -26.05 -22.25 0.32
CA GLY A 168 -27.43 -22.23 0.82
C GLY A 168 -28.28 -21.10 0.25
N GLY A 169 -27.66 -20.11 -0.38
CA GLY A 169 -28.32 -18.89 -0.88
C GLY A 169 -28.36 -18.74 -2.40
N TRP A 170 -27.60 -19.50 -3.17
CA TRP A 170 -27.37 -19.27 -4.58
C TRP A 170 -28.62 -19.19 -5.44
N LYS A 171 -29.64 -20.05 -5.18
CA LYS A 171 -30.90 -20.07 -5.96
C LYS A 171 -31.65 -18.73 -5.83
N LEU A 172 -31.79 -18.22 -4.61
CA LEU A 172 -32.45 -16.97 -4.38
C LEU A 172 -31.63 -15.81 -4.96
N LYS A 173 -30.29 -15.85 -4.81
CA LYS A 173 -29.40 -14.86 -5.44
C LYS A 173 -29.63 -14.82 -6.96
N ASP A 174 -29.63 -15.95 -7.64
CA ASP A 174 -29.82 -16.02 -9.10
C ASP A 174 -31.18 -15.44 -9.52
N ALA A 175 -32.24 -15.72 -8.78
CA ALA A 175 -33.59 -15.17 -9.03
C ALA A 175 -33.61 -13.64 -8.85
N LEU A 176 -32.92 -13.12 -7.83
CA LEU A 176 -32.82 -11.66 -7.58
C LEU A 176 -31.91 -10.97 -8.60
N VAL A 177 -30.81 -11.58 -9.02
CA VAL A 177 -29.94 -11.06 -10.09
C VAL A 177 -30.74 -10.98 -11.41
N ALA A 178 -31.47 -12.02 -11.77
CA ALA A 178 -32.34 -11.99 -12.95
C ALA A 178 -33.41 -10.88 -12.88
N HIS A 179 -34.03 -10.71 -11.72
CA HIS A 179 -35.02 -9.65 -11.47
C HIS A 179 -34.41 -8.25 -11.64
N LEU A 180 -33.26 -8.00 -11.04
CA LEU A 180 -32.56 -6.72 -11.12
C LEU A 180 -32.11 -6.39 -12.55
N ARG A 181 -31.53 -7.38 -13.25
CA ARG A 181 -31.16 -7.19 -14.67
C ARG A 181 -32.38 -6.93 -15.54
N GLY A 182 -33.50 -7.59 -15.27
CA GLY A 182 -34.79 -7.34 -15.96
C GLY A 182 -35.36 -5.93 -15.73
N LYS A 183 -34.94 -5.25 -14.65
CA LYS A 183 -35.29 -3.87 -14.34
C LYS A 183 -34.26 -2.84 -14.84
N GLY A 184 -33.21 -3.28 -15.52
CA GLY A 184 -32.20 -2.38 -16.11
C GLY A 184 -31.03 -2.05 -15.20
N PHE A 185 -30.89 -2.70 -14.02
CA PHE A 185 -29.69 -2.54 -13.19
C PHE A 185 -28.51 -3.29 -13.81
N ILE A 186 -27.30 -2.73 -13.65
CA ILE A 186 -26.05 -3.42 -13.96
C ILE A 186 -25.72 -4.31 -12.76
N VAL A 187 -25.72 -5.64 -12.94
CA VAL A 187 -25.47 -6.56 -11.83
C VAL A 187 -24.25 -7.42 -12.10
N GLU A 188 -23.23 -7.25 -11.26
CA GLU A 188 -22.10 -8.15 -11.16
C GLU A 188 -22.45 -9.30 -10.22
N ASP A 189 -22.39 -10.52 -10.71
CA ASP A 189 -22.62 -11.75 -9.94
C ASP A 189 -21.29 -12.46 -9.69
N ILE A 190 -20.85 -12.45 -8.43
CA ILE A 190 -19.56 -13.03 -8.03
C ILE A 190 -19.69 -14.50 -7.55
N GLY A 191 -20.88 -15.11 -7.68
CA GLY A 191 -21.14 -16.51 -7.29
C GLY A 191 -21.67 -16.61 -5.84
N THR A 192 -21.75 -17.84 -5.19
CA THR A 192 -21.59 -19.09 -5.94
C THR A 192 -22.79 -19.37 -6.83
N ASN A 193 -22.63 -20.24 -7.81
CA ASN A 193 -23.68 -20.61 -8.78
C ASN A 193 -24.03 -22.10 -8.65
N SER A 194 -23.65 -22.75 -7.54
CA SER A 194 -23.92 -24.17 -7.27
C SER A 194 -24.23 -24.39 -5.79
N GLY A 195 -24.70 -25.61 -5.49
CA GLY A 195 -24.88 -26.06 -4.10
C GLY A 195 -23.61 -26.63 -3.46
N ASP A 196 -22.46 -26.52 -4.10
CA ASP A 196 -21.20 -26.98 -3.55
C ASP A 196 -20.78 -26.09 -2.37
N ARG A 197 -20.26 -26.71 -1.33
CA ARG A 197 -19.92 -26.00 -0.08
C ARG A 197 -18.83 -24.95 -0.29
N VAL A 198 -19.16 -23.72 0.05
CA VAL A 198 -18.25 -22.56 0.06
C VAL A 198 -18.42 -21.78 1.35
N ASP A 199 -17.44 -20.97 1.71
CA ASP A 199 -17.44 -20.17 2.93
C ASP A 199 -18.03 -18.77 2.67
N TYR A 200 -19.14 -18.47 3.37
CA TYR A 200 -19.87 -17.20 3.22
C TYR A 200 -19.01 -15.94 3.51
N PRO A 201 -17.99 -15.95 4.41
CA PRO A 201 -17.19 -14.77 4.66
C PRO A 201 -16.45 -14.25 3.42
N ASP A 202 -16.03 -15.14 2.52
CA ASP A 202 -15.32 -14.76 1.29
C ASP A 202 -16.19 -13.90 0.37
N TYR A 203 -17.48 -14.24 0.27
CA TYR A 203 -18.45 -13.47 -0.54
C TYR A 203 -18.86 -12.18 0.14
N SER A 204 -19.07 -12.20 1.47
CA SER A 204 -19.40 -10.98 2.21
C SER A 204 -18.25 -9.96 2.17
N ASP A 205 -16.98 -10.41 2.24
CA ASP A 205 -15.81 -9.56 2.10
C ASP A 205 -15.72 -8.91 0.71
N ARG A 206 -15.86 -9.73 -0.35
CA ARG A 206 -15.77 -9.25 -1.74
C ARG A 206 -16.88 -8.23 -2.06
N VAL A 207 -18.12 -8.51 -1.69
CA VAL A 207 -19.24 -7.57 -1.90
C VAL A 207 -19.04 -6.29 -1.11
N SER A 208 -18.62 -6.39 0.16
CA SER A 208 -18.37 -5.22 1.00
C SER A 208 -17.27 -4.33 0.43
N ARG A 209 -16.16 -4.92 -0.02
CA ARG A 209 -15.06 -4.18 -0.65
C ARG A 209 -15.51 -3.45 -1.92
N ALA A 210 -16.24 -4.12 -2.81
CA ALA A 210 -16.73 -3.49 -4.04
C ALA A 210 -17.67 -2.31 -3.77
N VAL A 211 -18.55 -2.40 -2.76
CA VAL A 211 -19.38 -1.27 -2.34
C VAL A 211 -18.56 -0.13 -1.75
N LEU A 212 -17.55 -0.44 -0.93
CA LEU A 212 -16.67 0.57 -0.32
C LEU A 212 -15.76 1.25 -1.33
N GLN A 213 -15.33 0.52 -2.36
CA GLN A 213 -14.48 1.04 -3.45
C GLN A 213 -15.28 1.87 -4.47
N GLY A 214 -16.62 1.81 -4.40
CA GLY A 214 -17.49 2.49 -5.34
C GLY A 214 -17.65 1.74 -6.66
N ASP A 215 -17.20 0.48 -6.74
CA ASP A 215 -17.42 -0.38 -7.92
C ASP A 215 -18.90 -0.79 -8.05
N ALA A 216 -19.63 -0.78 -6.93
CA ALA A 216 -21.07 -0.98 -6.87
C ALA A 216 -21.74 0.02 -5.94
N ASP A 217 -22.97 0.45 -6.30
CA ASP A 217 -23.78 1.37 -5.51
C ASP A 217 -24.50 0.68 -4.35
N ALA A 218 -24.70 -0.64 -4.43
CA ALA A 218 -25.25 -1.45 -3.37
C ALA A 218 -24.82 -2.93 -3.49
N GLY A 219 -24.82 -3.63 -2.34
CA GLY A 219 -24.52 -5.06 -2.24
C GLY A 219 -25.78 -5.89 -2.00
N LEU A 220 -25.79 -7.10 -2.58
CA LEU A 220 -26.79 -8.15 -2.35
C LEU A 220 -26.09 -9.42 -1.87
N LEU A 221 -26.41 -9.91 -0.70
CA LEU A 221 -25.81 -11.09 -0.09
C LEU A 221 -26.86 -12.10 0.36
N VAL A 222 -26.68 -13.36 0.03
CA VAL A 222 -27.60 -14.43 0.42
C VAL A 222 -26.84 -15.62 1.00
N CYS A 223 -27.25 -16.09 2.18
CA CYS A 223 -26.77 -17.37 2.73
C CYS A 223 -27.93 -18.15 3.34
N THR A 224 -27.68 -19.33 3.87
CA THR A 224 -28.74 -20.16 4.44
C THR A 224 -29.72 -19.42 5.35
N THR A 225 -29.19 -18.54 6.25
CA THR A 225 -29.99 -17.77 7.22
C THR A 225 -29.94 -16.26 7.00
N GLY A 226 -29.08 -15.76 6.14
CA GLY A 226 -28.76 -14.33 5.98
C GLY A 226 -27.90 -13.74 7.11
N ILE A 227 -27.87 -14.37 8.29
CA ILE A 227 -27.20 -13.86 9.48
C ILE A 227 -25.69 -13.77 9.29
N GLY A 228 -25.07 -14.85 8.80
CA GLY A 228 -23.62 -14.91 8.59
C GLY A 228 -23.12 -13.84 7.62
N MET A 229 -23.83 -13.63 6.52
CA MET A 229 -23.54 -12.58 5.53
C MET A 229 -23.68 -11.19 6.13
N SER A 230 -24.73 -10.94 6.93
CA SER A 230 -24.91 -9.63 7.62
C SER A 230 -23.78 -9.36 8.61
N ILE A 231 -23.39 -10.36 9.42
CA ILE A 231 -22.28 -10.25 10.37
C ILE A 231 -20.97 -9.97 9.62
N GLY A 232 -20.68 -10.74 8.57
CA GLY A 232 -19.45 -10.61 7.77
C GLY A 232 -19.34 -9.25 7.12
N ALA A 233 -20.38 -8.78 6.45
CA ALA A 233 -20.40 -7.49 5.80
C ALA A 233 -20.24 -6.31 6.78
N ASN A 234 -20.91 -6.33 7.93
CA ASN A 234 -20.82 -5.28 8.95
C ASN A 234 -19.47 -5.24 9.70
N ARG A 235 -18.52 -6.13 9.40
CA ARG A 235 -17.13 -6.04 9.88
C ARG A 235 -16.32 -4.99 9.13
N HIS A 236 -16.83 -4.50 8.03
CA HIS A 236 -16.19 -3.45 7.23
C HIS A 236 -16.75 -2.09 7.63
N SER A 237 -15.86 -1.18 8.07
CA SER A 237 -16.24 0.20 8.38
C SER A 237 -16.79 0.88 7.11
N GLY A 238 -17.98 1.51 7.23
CA GLY A 238 -18.70 2.11 6.09
C GLY A 238 -19.71 1.17 5.41
N ILE A 239 -19.78 -0.10 5.82
CA ILE A 239 -20.89 -0.98 5.44
C ILE A 239 -21.97 -0.97 6.51
N GLN A 240 -23.20 -0.77 6.05
CA GLN A 240 -24.43 -0.97 6.81
C GLN A 240 -25.21 -2.08 6.13
N ALA A 241 -24.94 -3.31 6.51
CA ALA A 241 -25.62 -4.50 5.97
C ALA A 241 -26.85 -4.83 6.82
N ALA A 242 -28.02 -4.83 6.19
CA ALA A 242 -29.29 -5.13 6.83
C ALA A 242 -29.81 -6.53 6.44
N LEU A 243 -30.09 -7.38 7.43
CA LEU A 243 -30.83 -8.62 7.21
C LEU A 243 -32.32 -8.29 7.11
N LEU A 244 -32.91 -8.57 5.95
CA LEU A 244 -34.25 -8.13 5.58
C LEU A 244 -35.26 -9.27 5.52
N HIS A 245 -36.38 -9.08 6.19
CA HIS A 245 -37.50 -10.04 6.24
C HIS A 245 -38.81 -9.43 5.71
N THR A 246 -38.91 -8.08 5.69
CA THR A 246 -40.11 -7.39 5.27
C THR A 246 -39.81 -6.16 4.41
N VAL A 247 -40.78 -5.75 3.59
CA VAL A 247 -40.71 -4.52 2.79
C VAL A 247 -40.55 -3.28 3.68
N HIS A 248 -41.18 -3.29 4.86
CA HIS A 248 -41.05 -2.21 5.82
C HIS A 248 -39.64 -2.05 6.38
N GLU A 249 -38.96 -3.17 6.70
CA GLU A 249 -37.57 -3.14 7.13
C GLU A 249 -36.65 -2.59 6.04
N ALA A 250 -36.89 -2.92 4.78
CA ALA A 250 -36.15 -2.39 3.65
C ALA A 250 -36.28 -0.87 3.55
N GLU A 251 -37.49 -0.35 3.73
CA GLU A 251 -37.73 1.10 3.76
C GLU A 251 -37.05 1.79 4.95
N MET A 252 -37.25 1.24 6.14
CA MET A 252 -36.71 1.86 7.37
C MET A 252 -35.19 1.82 7.43
N THR A 253 -34.56 0.73 7.02
CA THR A 253 -33.09 0.64 7.04
C THR A 253 -32.44 1.59 6.03
N ARG A 254 -33.09 1.86 4.90
CA ARG A 254 -32.61 2.90 3.98
C ARG A 254 -32.82 4.29 4.55
N ARG A 255 -34.04 4.61 4.98
CA ARG A 255 -34.39 5.96 5.50
C ARG A 255 -33.59 6.33 6.74
N HIS A 256 -33.38 5.39 7.68
CA HIS A 256 -32.82 5.67 9.00
C HIS A 256 -31.34 5.29 9.15
N ASN A 257 -30.88 4.24 8.47
CA ASN A 257 -29.53 3.68 8.65
C ASN A 257 -28.63 3.86 7.43
N ASN A 258 -29.17 4.39 6.32
CA ASN A 258 -28.45 4.48 5.06
C ASN A 258 -27.82 3.14 4.64
N ALA A 259 -28.54 2.02 4.86
CA ALA A 259 -28.01 0.70 4.55
C ALA A 259 -27.61 0.59 3.07
N ASN A 260 -26.42 0.07 2.82
CA ASN A 260 -25.83 -0.07 1.47
C ASN A 260 -25.64 -1.52 1.05
N VAL A 261 -25.93 -2.48 1.93
CA VAL A 261 -25.92 -3.92 1.62
C VAL A 261 -27.19 -4.58 2.15
N MET A 262 -27.84 -5.34 1.27
CA MET A 262 -29.00 -6.16 1.60
C MET A 262 -28.54 -7.60 1.89
N THR A 263 -29.05 -8.21 2.95
CA THR A 263 -28.77 -9.63 3.21
C THR A 263 -30.08 -10.41 3.38
N PHE A 264 -30.11 -11.67 2.86
CA PHE A 264 -31.29 -12.52 2.85
C PHE A 264 -31.00 -13.92 3.31
N ALA A 265 -31.98 -14.56 3.94
CA ALA A 265 -32.00 -16.01 4.09
C ALA A 265 -32.34 -16.69 2.75
N GLY A 266 -31.64 -17.77 2.39
CA GLY A 266 -31.88 -18.51 1.14
C GLY A 266 -33.28 -19.11 1.04
N ALA A 267 -33.97 -19.29 2.18
CA ALA A 267 -35.37 -19.77 2.27
C ALA A 267 -36.42 -18.66 2.19
N THR A 268 -36.00 -17.36 2.04
CA THR A 268 -36.96 -16.26 1.87
C THR A 268 -37.77 -16.47 0.61
N ASP A 269 -39.12 -16.26 0.71
CA ASP A 269 -40.00 -16.33 -0.46
C ASP A 269 -39.51 -15.40 -1.58
N GLU A 270 -39.37 -15.92 -2.78
CA GLU A 270 -38.80 -15.20 -3.92
C GLU A 270 -39.56 -13.94 -4.27
N ARG A 271 -40.92 -13.98 -4.22
CA ARG A 271 -41.75 -12.83 -4.53
C ARG A 271 -41.53 -11.73 -3.48
N LEU A 272 -41.57 -12.11 -2.21
CA LEU A 272 -41.29 -11.17 -1.10
C LEU A 272 -39.90 -10.59 -1.18
N ALA A 273 -38.87 -11.39 -1.48
CA ALA A 273 -37.50 -10.92 -1.64
C ALA A 273 -37.37 -9.86 -2.77
N LYS A 274 -38.05 -10.07 -3.91
CA LYS A 274 -38.11 -9.09 -5.00
C LYS A 274 -38.77 -7.79 -4.57
N GLU A 275 -39.87 -7.85 -3.84
CA GLU A 275 -40.56 -6.65 -3.31
C GLU A 275 -39.66 -5.88 -2.31
N ILE A 276 -38.91 -6.59 -1.46
CA ILE A 276 -37.94 -6.03 -0.52
C ILE A 276 -36.79 -5.32 -1.26
N VAL A 277 -36.19 -5.97 -2.26
CA VAL A 277 -35.09 -5.41 -3.07
C VAL A 277 -35.56 -4.14 -3.79
N ASP A 278 -36.74 -4.17 -4.41
CA ASP A 278 -37.31 -3.02 -5.10
C ASP A 278 -37.50 -1.84 -4.16
N LYS A 279 -38.06 -2.09 -2.97
CA LYS A 279 -38.28 -1.06 -1.96
C LYS A 279 -36.93 -0.49 -1.46
N PHE A 280 -35.96 -1.34 -1.19
CA PHE A 280 -34.62 -0.92 -0.74
C PHE A 280 -33.96 0.02 -1.76
N LEU A 281 -33.94 -0.34 -3.04
CA LEU A 281 -33.29 0.41 -4.09
C LEU A 281 -34.01 1.72 -4.48
N SER A 282 -35.33 1.80 -4.22
CA SER A 282 -36.13 3.00 -4.47
C SER A 282 -36.25 3.95 -3.28
N THR A 283 -35.73 3.56 -2.10
CA THR A 283 -35.85 4.37 -0.89
C THR A 283 -34.61 5.24 -0.67
N GLU A 284 -34.77 6.52 -0.51
CA GLU A 284 -33.70 7.47 -0.22
C GLU A 284 -33.41 7.57 1.29
N PHE A 285 -32.23 8.04 1.64
CA PHE A 285 -31.82 8.29 3.03
C PHE A 285 -32.39 9.62 3.52
N GLU A 286 -32.99 9.65 4.71
CA GLU A 286 -33.57 10.86 5.28
C GLU A 286 -32.56 11.90 5.77
N GLY A 287 -31.33 11.49 6.06
CA GLY A 287 -30.33 12.41 6.62
C GLY A 287 -30.69 12.95 8.01
N GLY A 288 -30.37 14.21 8.27
CA GLY A 288 -30.70 14.94 9.51
C GLY A 288 -30.22 14.16 10.78
N ARG A 289 -31.14 13.96 11.74
CA ARG A 289 -30.84 13.22 12.99
C ARG A 289 -30.34 11.81 12.76
N HIS A 290 -30.72 11.17 11.65
CA HIS A 290 -30.29 9.83 11.28
C HIS A 290 -28.87 9.86 10.72
N GLY A 291 -28.50 10.93 9.98
CA GLY A 291 -27.14 11.19 9.54
C GLY A 291 -26.16 11.22 10.71
N CYS A 292 -26.42 12.02 11.74
CA CYS A 292 -25.58 12.07 12.94
C CYS A 292 -25.38 10.70 13.64
N ARG A 293 -26.36 9.78 13.54
CA ARG A 293 -26.23 8.43 14.10
C ARG A 293 -25.38 7.52 13.22
N VAL A 294 -25.57 7.61 11.89
CA VAL A 294 -24.76 6.88 10.91
C VAL A 294 -23.30 7.34 11.00
N ASP A 295 -23.06 8.66 11.11
CA ASP A 295 -21.71 9.22 11.28
C ASP A 295 -21.00 8.68 12.52
N LYS A 296 -21.73 8.53 13.64
CA LYS A 296 -21.16 7.92 14.87
C LYS A 296 -20.81 6.45 14.71
N MET A 297 -21.55 5.69 13.90
CA MET A 297 -21.20 4.30 13.59
C MET A 297 -19.99 4.21 12.65
N ASN A 298 -19.86 5.17 11.76
CA ASN A 298 -18.79 5.27 10.77
C ASN A 298 -17.62 6.14 11.26
N ALA A 299 -17.63 6.61 12.52
CA ALA A 299 -16.56 7.45 13.07
C ALA A 299 -15.20 6.76 12.89
N GLY A 300 -14.39 7.31 12.00
CA GLY A 300 -13.09 6.76 11.61
C GLY A 300 -12.40 7.68 10.60
N VAL A 301 -11.33 7.20 9.97
CA VAL A 301 -10.48 7.99 9.07
C VAL A 301 -11.30 8.64 7.94
N SER A 302 -12.28 7.92 7.38
CA SER A 302 -13.11 8.40 6.28
C SER A 302 -13.97 9.63 6.62
N VAL A 303 -14.34 9.80 7.88
CA VAL A 303 -15.11 10.94 8.37
C VAL A 303 -14.18 12.05 8.88
N THR A 304 -13.10 11.67 9.57
CA THR A 304 -12.18 12.63 10.19
C THR A 304 -11.26 13.29 9.16
N ASP A 305 -10.72 12.48 8.23
CA ASP A 305 -9.85 12.96 7.15
C ASP A 305 -10.10 12.14 5.87
N PRO A 306 -11.03 12.60 5.03
CA PRO A 306 -11.35 11.91 3.77
C PRO A 306 -10.17 11.77 2.82
N ALA A 307 -9.23 12.73 2.81
CA ALA A 307 -8.06 12.67 1.92
C ALA A 307 -7.11 11.52 2.31
N VAL A 308 -6.85 11.37 3.61
CA VAL A 308 -6.08 10.21 4.12
C VAL A 308 -6.81 8.90 3.85
N ALA A 309 -8.14 8.88 4.02
CA ALA A 309 -8.93 7.68 3.74
C ALA A 309 -8.86 7.27 2.25
N VAL A 310 -8.86 8.24 1.34
CA VAL A 310 -8.67 8.01 -0.10
C VAL A 310 -7.29 7.42 -0.38
N ALA A 311 -6.24 8.01 0.19
CA ALA A 311 -4.88 7.53 0.01
C ALA A 311 -4.71 6.08 0.50
N ILE A 312 -5.31 5.73 1.65
CA ILE A 312 -5.32 4.37 2.19
C ILE A 312 -6.03 3.41 1.22
N ARG A 313 -7.22 3.77 0.72
CA ARG A 313 -7.97 2.93 -0.23
C ARG A 313 -7.22 2.74 -1.56
N ARG A 314 -6.57 3.80 -2.07
CA ARG A 314 -5.73 3.68 -3.27
C ARG A 314 -4.56 2.71 -3.06
N GLU A 315 -3.91 2.77 -1.89
CA GLU A 315 -2.85 1.83 -1.57
C GLU A 315 -3.38 0.40 -1.40
N GLU A 316 -4.54 0.20 -0.79
CA GLU A 316 -5.21 -1.11 -0.73
C GLU A 316 -5.51 -1.64 -2.14
N HIS A 317 -6.04 -0.77 -3.02
CA HIS A 317 -6.31 -1.13 -4.42
C HIS A 317 -5.02 -1.48 -5.18
N ARG A 318 -3.94 -0.67 -5.02
CA ARG A 318 -2.64 -0.98 -5.60
C ARG A 318 -2.13 -2.33 -5.12
N GLN A 319 -2.11 -2.57 -3.82
CA GLN A 319 -1.65 -3.84 -3.25
C GLN A 319 -2.49 -5.03 -3.73
N GLN A 320 -3.80 -4.87 -3.87
CA GLN A 320 -4.69 -5.93 -4.37
C GLN A 320 -4.39 -6.27 -5.82
N ASN A 321 -4.12 -5.29 -6.67
CA ASN A 321 -4.09 -5.43 -8.12
C ASN A 321 -2.67 -5.53 -8.71
N ASN A 322 -1.62 -5.16 -7.97
CA ASN A 322 -0.25 -5.26 -8.44
C ASN A 322 0.43 -6.55 -7.95
N ILE A 323 1.30 -7.12 -8.78
CA ILE A 323 2.24 -8.17 -8.38
C ILE A 323 3.40 -7.50 -7.64
N GLU A 324 3.53 -7.77 -6.33
CA GLU A 324 4.57 -7.21 -5.49
C GLU A 324 5.81 -8.11 -5.47
N LEU A 325 6.90 -7.65 -6.06
CA LEU A 325 8.19 -8.37 -6.12
C LEU A 325 9.33 -7.61 -5.44
N ILE A 326 9.07 -6.52 -4.72
CA ILE A 326 10.11 -5.88 -3.90
C ILE A 326 10.49 -6.85 -2.77
N ALA A 327 11.74 -7.29 -2.75
CA ALA A 327 12.23 -8.34 -1.85
C ALA A 327 12.13 -8.00 -0.36
N SER A 328 11.99 -6.72 -0.01
CA SER A 328 11.85 -6.21 1.36
C SER A 328 10.40 -5.92 1.76
N GLU A 329 9.43 -6.24 0.91
CA GLU A 329 8.00 -6.04 1.17
C GLU A 329 7.25 -7.35 1.40
N ASN A 330 6.18 -7.26 2.17
CA ASN A 330 5.31 -8.39 2.49
C ASN A 330 3.96 -7.88 3.00
N PHE A 331 2.95 -8.75 3.01
CA PHE A 331 1.63 -8.44 3.52
C PHE A 331 1.45 -8.99 4.94
N THR A 332 1.23 -8.10 5.91
CA THR A 332 1.00 -8.51 7.30
C THR A 332 -0.39 -9.10 7.48
N SER A 333 -0.56 -9.96 8.47
CA SER A 333 -1.88 -10.46 8.87
C SER A 333 -2.78 -9.32 9.38
N ARG A 334 -4.09 -9.53 9.31
CA ARG A 334 -5.08 -8.62 9.90
C ARG A 334 -4.82 -8.38 11.40
N ALA A 335 -4.45 -9.43 12.14
CA ALA A 335 -4.17 -9.33 13.56
C ALA A 335 -2.99 -8.38 13.88
N VAL A 336 -1.94 -8.39 13.07
CA VAL A 336 -0.82 -7.44 13.19
C VAL A 336 -1.29 -6.01 12.95
N ARG A 337 -2.13 -5.77 11.93
CA ARG A 337 -2.68 -4.43 11.64
C ARG A 337 -3.62 -3.92 12.74
N GLU A 338 -4.48 -4.79 13.28
CA GLU A 338 -5.36 -4.46 14.41
C GLU A 338 -4.57 -4.08 15.67
N ALA A 339 -3.48 -4.81 15.98
CA ALA A 339 -2.62 -4.47 17.11
C ALA A 339 -1.97 -3.09 16.97
N GLN A 340 -1.51 -2.74 15.75
CA GLN A 340 -0.91 -1.43 15.48
C GLN A 340 -1.93 -0.28 15.58
N GLY A 341 -3.20 -0.52 15.25
CA GLY A 341 -4.31 0.44 15.41
C GLY A 341 -4.93 0.46 16.81
N SER A 342 -4.35 -0.25 17.78
CA SER A 342 -4.94 -0.38 19.13
C SER A 342 -4.65 0.82 20.03
N VAL A 343 -5.37 0.87 21.17
CA VAL A 343 -5.19 1.88 22.22
C VAL A 343 -3.82 1.89 22.87
N LEU A 344 -2.98 0.87 22.61
CA LEU A 344 -1.61 0.82 23.11
C LEU A 344 -0.75 1.98 22.58
N THR A 345 -1.14 2.61 21.47
CA THR A 345 -0.51 3.84 20.95
C THR A 345 -0.55 5.00 21.95
N ASN A 346 -1.53 5.02 22.86
CA ASN A 346 -1.72 6.09 23.83
C ASN A 346 -0.76 5.97 25.04
N LYS A 347 -0.10 4.81 25.24
CA LYS A 347 0.64 4.53 26.46
C LYS A 347 2.12 4.88 26.34
N TYR A 348 2.59 5.78 27.20
CA TYR A 348 4.01 6.10 27.38
C TYR A 348 4.66 5.11 28.35
N ALA A 349 5.70 4.39 27.92
CA ALA A 349 6.25 3.23 28.66
C ALA A 349 7.79 3.17 28.66
N GLU A 350 8.47 4.32 28.93
CA GLU A 350 9.93 4.35 29.07
C GLU A 350 10.43 3.35 30.12
N GLY A 351 11.56 2.73 29.83
CA GLY A 351 12.12 1.63 30.61
C GLY A 351 11.75 0.27 30.01
N TYR A 352 11.75 -0.76 30.86
CA TYR A 352 11.56 -2.16 30.48
C TYR A 352 10.51 -2.84 31.35
N PRO A 353 9.96 -4.00 30.97
CA PRO A 353 8.96 -4.70 31.78
C PRO A 353 9.35 -4.82 33.26
N GLY A 354 8.46 -4.42 34.13
CA GLY A 354 8.69 -4.37 35.59
C GLY A 354 9.63 -3.26 36.10
N LYS A 355 10.20 -2.46 35.20
CA LYS A 355 11.14 -1.35 35.49
C LYS A 355 10.83 -0.12 34.66
N ARG A 356 9.58 0.34 34.70
CA ARG A 356 9.13 1.52 33.97
C ARG A 356 9.30 2.81 34.75
N TRP A 357 9.49 3.90 34.03
CA TRP A 357 9.51 5.24 34.62
C TRP A 357 8.11 5.80 34.83
N TYR A 358 7.07 5.20 34.27
CA TYR A 358 5.67 5.63 34.35
C TYR A 358 4.78 4.56 34.94
N GLY A 359 3.73 4.99 35.66
CA GLY A 359 2.69 4.09 36.16
C GLY A 359 1.73 3.59 35.07
N GLY A 360 0.90 2.61 35.36
CA GLY A 360 -0.12 2.05 34.48
C GLY A 360 0.47 1.24 33.29
N CYS A 361 1.62 0.59 33.51
CA CYS A 361 2.31 -0.18 32.48
C CYS A 361 2.08 -1.69 32.57
N GLU A 362 1.26 -2.16 33.50
CA GLU A 362 1.01 -3.58 33.79
C GLU A 362 0.57 -4.35 32.53
N ASN A 363 -0.25 -3.76 31.68
CA ASN A 363 -0.74 -4.43 30.44
C ASN A 363 0.30 -4.38 29.31
N VAL A 364 1.01 -3.27 29.16
CA VAL A 364 2.07 -3.16 28.13
C VAL A 364 3.30 -3.99 28.47
N ASP A 365 3.56 -4.22 29.77
CA ASP A 365 4.61 -5.13 30.24
C ASP A 365 4.34 -6.56 29.77
N VAL A 366 3.09 -7.03 29.87
CA VAL A 366 2.69 -8.34 29.34
C VAL A 366 2.96 -8.44 27.85
N VAL A 367 2.59 -7.40 27.09
CA VAL A 367 2.76 -7.38 25.62
C VAL A 367 4.24 -7.42 25.24
N GLU A 368 5.07 -6.60 25.88
CA GLU A 368 6.51 -6.56 25.59
C GLU A 368 7.20 -7.87 26.02
N GLN A 369 6.83 -8.40 27.19
CA GLN A 369 7.36 -9.68 27.64
C GLN A 369 7.02 -10.82 26.68
N LEU A 370 5.78 -10.89 26.18
CA LEU A 370 5.39 -11.86 25.13
C LEU A 370 6.23 -11.73 23.86
N ALA A 371 6.53 -10.52 23.43
CA ALA A 371 7.40 -10.31 22.27
C ALA A 371 8.82 -10.81 22.51
N ILE A 372 9.37 -10.52 23.70
CA ILE A 372 10.71 -10.99 24.13
C ILE A 372 10.76 -12.52 24.18
N ASP A 373 9.80 -13.14 24.86
CA ASP A 373 9.78 -14.60 25.09
C ASP A 373 9.63 -15.34 23.75
N ARG A 374 8.73 -14.90 22.88
CA ARG A 374 8.52 -15.48 21.56
C ARG A 374 9.73 -15.31 20.64
N ALA A 375 10.43 -14.17 20.71
CA ALA A 375 11.65 -13.97 19.94
C ALA A 375 12.78 -14.88 20.43
N LYS A 376 12.94 -15.05 21.76
CA LYS A 376 13.90 -15.98 22.34
C LYS A 376 13.62 -17.43 21.92
N GLU A 377 12.36 -17.86 22.00
CA GLU A 377 11.94 -19.19 21.57
C GLU A 377 12.20 -19.42 20.07
N LEU A 378 11.82 -18.44 19.22
CA LEU A 378 11.92 -18.55 17.77
C LEU A 378 13.35 -18.62 17.27
N PHE A 379 14.26 -17.82 17.85
CA PHE A 379 15.64 -17.67 17.36
C PHE A 379 16.68 -18.36 18.25
N GLY A 380 16.34 -18.81 19.44
CA GLY A 380 17.25 -19.50 20.34
C GLY A 380 18.38 -18.62 20.88
N CYS A 381 18.09 -17.35 21.22
CA CYS A 381 19.08 -16.38 21.71
C CYS A 381 18.96 -16.10 23.22
N ASP A 382 20.06 -15.68 23.85
CA ASP A 382 20.11 -15.43 25.30
C ASP A 382 19.30 -14.19 25.69
N HIS A 383 19.45 -13.10 24.93
CA HIS A 383 18.82 -11.82 25.21
C HIS A 383 18.21 -11.21 23.94
N VAL A 384 17.06 -10.54 24.14
CA VAL A 384 16.32 -9.83 23.09
C VAL A 384 15.88 -8.47 23.56
N ASN A 385 16.14 -7.44 22.76
CA ASN A 385 15.50 -6.14 22.89
C ASN A 385 14.54 -5.91 21.71
N VAL A 386 13.25 -5.75 22.00
CA VAL A 386 12.19 -5.59 20.99
C VAL A 386 11.78 -4.15 20.75
N GLN A 387 12.41 -3.19 21.45
CA GLN A 387 12.04 -1.78 21.41
C GLN A 387 12.54 -1.01 20.18
N PRO A 388 13.60 -1.39 19.41
CA PRO A 388 14.05 -0.60 18.27
C PRO A 388 12.91 -0.28 17.31
N HIS A 389 12.76 1.02 16.97
CA HIS A 389 11.70 1.51 16.06
C HIS A 389 11.93 1.06 14.61
N SER A 390 13.18 0.81 14.24
CA SER A 390 13.58 0.34 12.91
C SER A 390 14.82 -0.53 12.96
N GLY A 391 15.13 -1.24 11.86
CA GLY A 391 16.41 -1.95 11.71
C GLY A 391 17.61 -1.01 11.79
N SER A 392 17.52 0.20 11.24
CA SER A 392 18.61 1.18 11.30
C SER A 392 18.90 1.62 12.74
N GLN A 393 17.87 1.81 13.58
CA GLN A 393 18.05 2.14 15.00
C GLN A 393 18.58 0.94 15.80
N ALA A 394 18.16 -0.27 15.46
CA ALA A 394 18.74 -1.49 16.03
C ALA A 394 20.24 -1.58 15.73
N ASN A 395 20.64 -1.35 14.48
CA ASN A 395 22.05 -1.35 14.08
C ASN A 395 22.83 -0.23 14.78
N ALA A 396 22.26 0.98 14.87
CA ALA A 396 22.88 2.10 15.57
C ALA A 396 23.13 1.80 17.06
N ALA A 397 22.14 1.19 17.72
CA ALA A 397 22.31 0.79 19.13
C ALA A 397 23.43 -0.23 19.34
N VAL A 398 23.60 -1.20 18.42
CA VAL A 398 24.73 -2.14 18.45
C VAL A 398 26.05 -1.41 18.29
N TYR A 399 26.19 -0.58 17.27
CA TYR A 399 27.45 0.15 17.03
C TYR A 399 27.80 1.08 18.21
N PHE A 400 26.85 1.90 18.67
CA PHE A 400 27.10 2.87 19.76
C PHE A 400 27.35 2.20 21.11
N SER A 401 26.86 0.97 21.33
CA SER A 401 27.10 0.26 22.58
C SER A 401 28.48 -0.39 22.64
N MET A 402 29.13 -0.67 21.49
CA MET A 402 30.30 -1.52 21.43
C MET A 402 31.52 -0.86 20.81
N LEU A 403 31.37 0.27 20.14
CA LEU A 403 32.44 0.94 19.40
C LEU A 403 32.58 2.39 19.81
N GLU A 404 33.81 2.90 19.75
CA GLU A 404 34.12 4.32 19.84
C GLU A 404 34.15 4.95 18.45
N PHE A 405 33.90 6.27 18.36
CA PHE A 405 33.94 6.98 17.09
C PHE A 405 35.32 6.90 16.46
N GLY A 406 35.38 6.54 15.18
CA GLY A 406 36.61 6.31 14.45
C GLY A 406 37.07 4.86 14.42
N ASP A 407 36.48 3.98 15.24
CA ASP A 407 36.85 2.54 15.21
C ASP A 407 36.70 1.91 13.83
N PRO A 408 37.62 1.02 13.43
CA PRO A 408 37.55 0.34 12.15
C PRO A 408 36.48 -0.76 12.15
N ILE A 409 35.63 -0.71 11.13
CA ILE A 409 34.60 -1.72 10.84
C ILE A 409 34.89 -2.35 9.47
N LEU A 410 34.81 -3.67 9.37
CA LEU A 410 34.82 -4.39 8.10
C LEU A 410 33.40 -4.86 7.74
N ALA A 411 32.83 -4.31 6.66
CA ALA A 411 31.43 -4.53 6.32
C ALA A 411 31.23 -4.78 4.82
N MET A 412 30.10 -5.38 4.44
CA MET A 412 29.80 -5.66 3.04
C MET A 412 29.59 -4.38 2.24
N ASN A 413 30.24 -4.30 1.07
CA ASN A 413 30.10 -3.17 0.14
C ASN A 413 28.63 -3.01 -0.30
N LEU A 414 28.12 -1.77 -0.27
CA LEU A 414 26.74 -1.45 -0.69
C LEU A 414 26.48 -1.89 -2.15
N ALA A 415 27.43 -1.66 -3.06
CA ALA A 415 27.31 -2.04 -4.47
C ALA A 415 27.31 -3.57 -4.68
N HIS A 416 27.79 -4.33 -3.71
CA HIS A 416 27.82 -5.79 -3.73
C HIS A 416 26.71 -6.43 -2.87
N GLY A 417 25.74 -5.62 -2.44
CA GLY A 417 24.55 -6.08 -1.73
C GLY A 417 24.46 -5.70 -0.25
N GLY A 418 25.41 -4.94 0.30
CA GLY A 418 25.36 -4.44 1.68
C GLY A 418 24.14 -3.54 1.95
N HIS A 419 23.96 -3.15 3.21
CA HIS A 419 22.93 -2.20 3.61
C HIS A 419 23.54 -0.82 3.87
N LEU A 420 22.72 0.25 3.79
CA LEU A 420 23.17 1.63 4.07
C LEU A 420 23.83 1.77 5.43
N THR A 421 23.32 1.09 6.47
CA THR A 421 23.87 1.09 7.83
C THR A 421 25.14 0.27 8.00
N HIS A 422 25.66 -0.34 6.92
CA HIS A 422 26.93 -1.08 6.92
C HIS A 422 28.11 -0.21 6.45
N GLY A 423 28.02 1.12 6.61
CA GLY A 423 29.11 2.02 6.34
C GLY A 423 28.97 2.93 5.13
N ASN A 424 27.74 3.15 4.64
CA ASN A 424 27.54 4.14 3.57
C ASN A 424 27.92 5.56 4.06
N PRO A 425 28.70 6.35 3.30
CA PRO A 425 29.15 7.68 3.72
C PRO A 425 28.02 8.67 4.06
N ALA A 426 26.82 8.50 3.47
CA ALA A 426 25.65 9.31 3.78
C ALA A 426 24.95 8.90 5.09
N ASN A 427 25.25 7.70 5.60
CA ASN A 427 24.65 7.15 6.81
C ASN A 427 25.50 7.43 8.06
N PHE A 428 24.89 7.36 9.26
CA PHE A 428 25.62 7.54 10.53
C PHE A 428 26.83 6.59 10.62
N SER A 429 26.71 5.36 10.16
CA SER A 429 27.77 4.36 10.23
C SER A 429 29.02 4.80 9.43
N GLY A 430 28.84 5.35 8.23
CA GLY A 430 29.96 5.87 7.44
C GLY A 430 30.48 7.23 7.90
N LYS A 431 29.71 7.97 8.72
CA LYS A 431 30.12 9.28 9.27
C LYS A 431 30.92 9.14 10.56
N PHE A 432 30.61 8.15 11.38
CA PHE A 432 31.18 8.02 12.72
C PHE A 432 32.30 6.99 12.83
N TYR A 433 32.39 6.05 11.86
CA TYR A 433 33.36 4.95 11.91
C TYR A 433 34.25 4.90 10.68
N THR A 434 35.43 4.27 10.81
CA THR A 434 36.35 4.01 9.70
C THR A 434 35.92 2.72 8.99
N ILE A 435 35.35 2.87 7.80
CA ILE A 435 34.74 1.75 7.08
C ILE A 435 35.72 1.13 6.08
N HIS A 436 35.92 -0.17 6.22
CA HIS A 436 36.59 -1.01 5.24
C HIS A 436 35.55 -1.97 4.62
N ALA A 437 35.49 -2.01 3.28
CA ALA A 437 34.51 -2.83 2.61
C ALA A 437 35.09 -4.17 2.18
N TYR A 438 34.34 -5.27 2.38
CA TYR A 438 34.53 -6.51 1.64
C TYR A 438 33.44 -6.68 0.59
N GLY A 439 33.66 -7.53 -0.40
CA GLY A 439 32.74 -7.70 -1.51
C GLY A 439 32.50 -9.15 -1.87
N VAL A 440 32.04 -9.33 -3.11
CA VAL A 440 31.90 -10.63 -3.75
C VAL A 440 32.97 -10.81 -4.82
N SER A 441 33.33 -12.06 -5.14
CA SER A 441 34.22 -12.39 -6.23
C SER A 441 33.62 -12.05 -7.59
N GLU A 442 34.41 -11.48 -8.49
CA GLU A 442 33.98 -11.19 -9.86
C GLU A 442 33.69 -12.48 -10.65
N LYS A 443 34.33 -13.60 -10.26
CA LYS A 443 34.21 -14.87 -10.95
C LYS A 443 32.81 -15.47 -10.87
N ASP A 444 32.16 -15.39 -9.69
CA ASP A 444 30.90 -16.10 -9.41
C ASP A 444 29.87 -15.30 -8.62
N GLY A 445 30.19 -14.04 -8.28
CA GLY A 445 29.31 -13.17 -7.50
C GLY A 445 29.09 -13.63 -6.06
N ARG A 446 29.96 -14.46 -5.50
CA ARG A 446 29.87 -14.97 -4.11
C ARG A 446 30.89 -14.28 -3.20
N ILE A 447 30.60 -14.24 -1.90
CA ILE A 447 31.55 -13.72 -0.91
C ILE A 447 32.81 -14.58 -0.95
N ASP A 448 33.99 -13.93 -1.13
CA ASP A 448 35.27 -14.56 -1.01
C ASP A 448 35.77 -14.47 0.44
N TYR A 449 35.64 -15.58 1.17
CA TYR A 449 36.00 -15.65 2.59
C TYR A 449 37.50 -15.60 2.84
N ASP A 450 38.32 -16.00 1.87
CA ASP A 450 39.77 -15.97 2.01
C ASP A 450 40.28 -14.53 1.79
N GLU A 451 39.76 -13.81 0.81
CA GLU A 451 39.99 -12.37 0.66
C GLU A 451 39.51 -11.60 1.90
N LEU A 452 38.32 -11.93 2.43
CA LEU A 452 37.79 -11.32 3.65
C LEU A 452 38.73 -11.57 4.84
N ALA A 453 39.23 -12.78 5.02
CA ALA A 453 40.18 -13.12 6.09
C ALA A 453 41.48 -12.35 5.95
N ALA A 454 42.06 -12.29 4.74
CA ALA A 454 43.27 -11.54 4.46
C ALA A 454 43.10 -10.05 4.77
N LYS A 455 41.96 -9.47 4.37
CA LYS A 455 41.61 -8.08 4.63
C LYS A 455 41.41 -7.80 6.14
N ALA A 456 40.72 -8.72 6.85
CA ALA A 456 40.54 -8.61 8.30
C ALA A 456 41.87 -8.61 9.05
N ALA A 457 42.81 -9.45 8.63
CA ALA A 457 44.17 -9.53 9.22
C ALA A 457 44.98 -8.22 9.06
N VAL A 458 44.79 -7.51 7.95
CA VAL A 458 45.42 -6.23 7.66
C VAL A 458 44.75 -5.09 8.43
N VAL A 459 43.40 -5.00 8.33
CA VAL A 459 42.58 -3.91 8.90
C VAL A 459 42.50 -3.99 10.42
N LYS A 460 42.48 -5.23 10.97
CA LYS A 460 42.19 -5.50 12.39
C LYS A 460 40.96 -4.77 12.91
N PRO A 461 39.82 -5.00 12.29
CA PRO A 461 38.59 -4.28 12.65
C PRO A 461 38.19 -4.59 14.10
N LYS A 462 37.49 -3.65 14.74
CA LYS A 462 36.82 -3.89 16.03
C LYS A 462 35.55 -4.74 15.87
N MET A 463 34.90 -4.60 14.69
CA MET A 463 33.69 -5.32 14.36
C MET A 463 33.70 -5.74 12.89
N ILE A 464 33.27 -6.96 12.62
CA ILE A 464 32.89 -7.43 11.29
C ILE A 464 31.38 -7.46 11.21
N THR A 465 30.81 -6.70 10.25
CA THR A 465 29.37 -6.65 10.00
C THR A 465 29.03 -7.51 8.79
N ALA A 466 28.23 -8.55 9.02
CA ALA A 466 27.68 -9.43 7.99
C ALA A 466 26.19 -9.16 7.77
N GLY A 467 25.64 -9.70 6.67
CA GLY A 467 24.25 -9.49 6.26
C GLY A 467 24.17 -8.63 5.01
N ALA A 468 23.06 -8.76 4.29
CA ALA A 468 22.91 -8.12 2.99
C ALA A 468 21.46 -7.80 2.67
N SER A 469 21.28 -6.73 1.88
CA SER A 469 19.99 -6.32 1.31
C SER A 469 19.75 -6.90 -0.08
N ALA A 470 20.84 -7.28 -0.79
CA ALA A 470 20.78 -7.71 -2.18
C ALA A 470 21.81 -8.81 -2.52
N TYR A 471 21.98 -9.74 -1.61
CA TYR A 471 22.86 -10.92 -1.82
C TYR A 471 21.99 -12.19 -1.88
N PRO A 472 21.93 -12.88 -3.04
CA PRO A 472 21.00 -13.99 -3.24
C PRO A 472 21.52 -15.34 -2.77
N ARG A 473 22.72 -15.42 -2.19
CA ARG A 473 23.36 -16.67 -1.77
C ARG A 473 23.42 -16.81 -0.26
N THR A 474 23.59 -18.02 0.22
CA THR A 474 23.78 -18.31 1.64
C THR A 474 25.10 -17.73 2.15
N ILE A 475 25.04 -17.08 3.34
CA ILE A 475 26.21 -16.59 4.04
C ILE A 475 26.71 -17.68 4.99
N ASP A 476 28.01 -17.97 4.96
CA ASP A 476 28.64 -18.92 5.86
C ASP A 476 28.98 -18.23 7.21
N PHE A 477 28.03 -18.26 8.13
CA PHE A 477 28.20 -17.65 9.45
C PHE A 477 29.28 -18.30 10.33
N PRO A 478 29.46 -19.65 10.33
CA PRO A 478 30.64 -20.29 10.97
C PRO A 478 31.96 -19.71 10.50
N ARG A 479 32.14 -19.59 9.19
CA ARG A 479 33.39 -19.05 8.61
C ARG A 479 33.57 -17.57 8.95
N MET A 480 32.49 -16.77 8.95
CA MET A 480 32.51 -15.37 9.41
C MET A 480 32.97 -15.25 10.86
N ALA A 481 32.46 -16.13 11.75
CA ALA A 481 32.82 -16.14 13.17
C ALA A 481 34.31 -16.53 13.38
N GLU A 482 34.82 -17.52 12.63
CA GLU A 482 36.25 -17.90 12.65
C GLU A 482 37.13 -16.70 12.26
N ILE A 483 36.76 -15.98 11.19
CA ILE A 483 37.53 -14.83 10.73
C ILE A 483 37.49 -13.72 11.78
N ALA A 484 36.33 -13.38 12.33
CA ALA A 484 36.20 -12.37 13.38
C ALA A 484 37.06 -12.73 14.61
N LYS A 485 36.96 -13.96 15.08
CA LYS A 485 37.75 -14.47 16.20
C LYS A 485 39.24 -14.39 15.95
N SER A 486 39.72 -14.70 14.73
CA SER A 486 41.12 -14.70 14.37
C SER A 486 41.83 -13.35 14.53
N VAL A 487 41.04 -12.25 14.46
CA VAL A 487 41.54 -10.86 14.59
C VAL A 487 41.06 -10.18 15.85
N GLY A 488 40.33 -10.88 16.73
CA GLY A 488 39.77 -10.31 17.97
C GLY A 488 38.61 -9.32 17.75
N ALA A 489 37.92 -9.43 16.62
CA ALA A 489 36.77 -8.58 16.29
C ALA A 489 35.48 -9.21 16.80
N LEU A 490 34.47 -8.35 17.11
CA LEU A 490 33.09 -8.78 17.33
C LEU A 490 32.44 -9.13 15.99
N LEU A 491 31.59 -10.16 15.97
CA LEU A 491 30.77 -10.49 14.82
C LEU A 491 29.35 -9.93 15.02
N PHE A 492 28.94 -9.01 14.17
CA PHE A 492 27.60 -8.47 14.11
C PHE A 492 26.91 -8.92 12.81
N VAL A 493 25.71 -9.51 12.90
CA VAL A 493 24.93 -9.95 11.74
C VAL A 493 23.60 -9.23 11.67
N ASP A 494 23.38 -8.48 10.59
CA ASP A 494 22.06 -7.94 10.22
C ASP A 494 21.35 -8.96 9.32
N MET A 495 20.44 -9.76 9.91
CA MET A 495 19.68 -10.78 9.17
C MET A 495 18.32 -10.28 8.66
N ALA A 496 18.10 -8.97 8.58
CA ALA A 496 16.79 -8.37 8.28
C ALA A 496 16.10 -8.97 7.05
N HIS A 497 16.82 -9.24 5.98
CA HIS A 497 16.25 -9.83 4.77
C HIS A 497 15.89 -11.31 4.93
N ILE A 498 16.66 -12.06 5.68
CA ILE A 498 16.52 -13.52 5.80
C ILE A 498 15.87 -13.96 7.10
N ALA A 499 15.45 -13.04 7.98
CA ALA A 499 14.95 -13.38 9.32
C ALA A 499 13.76 -14.35 9.31
N GLY A 500 12.83 -14.19 8.37
CA GLY A 500 11.73 -15.13 8.19
C GLY A 500 12.21 -16.52 7.77
N LEU A 501 13.19 -16.58 6.86
CA LEU A 501 13.77 -17.84 6.40
C LEU A 501 14.51 -18.56 7.53
N VAL A 502 15.27 -17.82 8.35
CA VAL A 502 15.93 -18.35 9.54
C VAL A 502 14.89 -18.89 10.52
N ALA A 503 13.86 -18.12 10.83
CA ALA A 503 12.75 -18.52 11.72
C ALA A 503 12.02 -19.78 11.22
N GLY A 504 11.82 -19.89 9.91
CA GLY A 504 11.18 -21.05 9.27
C GLY A 504 12.13 -22.22 8.96
N GLY A 505 13.41 -22.12 9.32
CA GLY A 505 14.41 -23.17 9.05
C GLY A 505 14.76 -23.35 7.57
N ALA A 506 14.48 -22.34 6.72
CA ALA A 506 14.80 -22.36 5.29
C ALA A 506 16.16 -21.69 4.97
N HIS A 507 16.85 -21.16 5.98
CA HIS A 507 18.18 -20.57 5.89
C HIS A 507 18.96 -20.85 7.20
N PRO A 508 20.29 -21.08 7.17
CA PRO A 508 21.10 -21.19 8.37
C PRO A 508 20.96 -19.98 9.30
N THR A 509 20.95 -20.24 10.61
CA THR A 509 20.88 -19.18 11.63
C THR A 509 22.25 -18.60 11.97
N PRO A 510 22.39 -17.26 12.10
CA PRO A 510 23.62 -16.63 12.59
C PRO A 510 23.73 -16.65 14.13
N VAL A 511 22.64 -16.87 14.86
CA VAL A 511 22.55 -16.64 16.31
C VAL A 511 23.62 -17.36 17.13
N PRO A 512 23.95 -18.63 16.88
CA PRO A 512 25.01 -19.32 17.65
C PRO A 512 26.43 -18.77 17.42
N TYR A 513 26.65 -18.06 16.32
CA TYR A 513 27.97 -17.64 15.85
C TYR A 513 28.28 -16.17 16.09
N ALA A 514 27.25 -15.32 16.10
CA ALA A 514 27.39 -13.87 16.23
C ALA A 514 27.34 -13.41 17.70
N ASP A 515 28.01 -12.29 17.98
CA ASP A 515 27.87 -11.58 19.26
C ASP A 515 26.57 -10.76 19.30
N PHE A 516 26.22 -10.20 18.15
CA PHE A 516 24.98 -9.44 17.94
C PHE A 516 24.28 -9.88 16.67
N VAL A 517 22.97 -9.99 16.73
CA VAL A 517 22.12 -10.21 15.57
C VAL A 517 21.00 -9.19 15.59
N THR A 518 20.83 -8.44 14.52
CA THR A 518 19.66 -7.56 14.35
C THR A 518 18.76 -8.06 13.25
N THR A 519 17.51 -7.64 13.32
CA THR A 519 16.55 -7.85 12.23
C THR A 519 15.52 -6.74 12.19
N THR A 520 14.91 -6.58 11.02
CA THR A 520 13.60 -5.94 10.88
C THR A 520 12.50 -6.99 11.04
N THR A 521 11.30 -6.55 11.40
CA THR A 521 10.15 -7.45 11.56
C THR A 521 9.24 -7.52 10.33
N HIS A 522 9.37 -6.60 9.37
CA HIS A 522 8.40 -6.35 8.29
C HIS A 522 8.76 -6.92 6.91
N LYS A 523 9.87 -7.66 6.77
CA LYS A 523 10.30 -8.26 5.49
C LYS A 523 9.83 -9.72 5.37
N SER A 524 10.75 -10.66 5.21
CA SER A 524 10.42 -12.09 5.15
C SER A 524 9.75 -12.61 6.44
N LEU A 525 9.94 -11.95 7.59
CA LEU A 525 9.28 -12.28 8.85
C LEU A 525 7.78 -11.88 8.87
N ARG A 526 7.32 -11.01 7.97
CA ARG A 526 5.91 -10.66 7.73
C ARG A 526 5.19 -9.97 8.91
N GLY A 527 5.92 -9.20 9.71
CA GLY A 527 5.39 -8.46 10.85
C GLY A 527 5.25 -6.96 10.64
N PRO A 528 5.04 -6.19 11.71
CA PRO A 528 4.95 -4.74 11.67
C PRO A 528 6.32 -4.13 11.34
N ARG A 529 6.33 -2.88 10.87
CA ARG A 529 7.59 -2.15 10.66
C ARG A 529 8.26 -1.87 12.02
N GLY A 530 9.46 -2.39 12.20
CA GLY A 530 10.22 -2.27 13.43
C GLY A 530 11.54 -3.04 13.37
N GLY A 531 12.32 -3.00 14.44
CA GLY A 531 13.57 -3.73 14.61
C GLY A 531 13.61 -4.56 15.89
N ILE A 532 14.51 -5.55 15.93
CA ILE A 532 14.84 -6.39 17.09
C ILE A 532 16.36 -6.50 17.17
N ILE A 533 16.90 -6.50 18.40
CA ILE A 533 18.29 -6.82 18.67
C ILE A 533 18.34 -8.10 19.50
N MET A 534 19.17 -9.04 19.09
CA MET A 534 19.51 -10.26 19.84
C MET A 534 21.00 -10.21 20.15
N CYS A 535 21.39 -10.65 21.34
CA CYS A 535 22.80 -10.71 21.70
C CYS A 535 23.05 -11.78 22.76
N ARG A 536 24.33 -12.05 22.99
CA ARG A 536 24.76 -12.89 24.11
C ARG A 536 24.44 -12.21 25.44
N ALA A 537 24.20 -13.00 26.49
CA ALA A 537 23.81 -12.52 27.82
C ALA A 537 24.76 -11.45 28.40
N GLU A 538 26.06 -11.56 28.15
CA GLU A 538 27.08 -10.61 28.63
C GLU A 538 26.92 -9.18 28.08
N HIS A 539 26.28 -9.02 26.90
CA HIS A 539 26.07 -7.73 26.25
C HIS A 539 24.68 -7.12 26.56
N ALA A 540 23.78 -7.88 27.18
CA ALA A 540 22.39 -7.50 27.40
C ALA A 540 22.22 -6.09 28.02
N LYS A 541 22.94 -5.84 29.12
CA LYS A 541 22.84 -4.56 29.85
C LYS A 541 23.30 -3.37 29.00
N LYS A 542 24.36 -3.55 28.19
CA LYS A 542 24.86 -2.47 27.31
C LYS A 542 23.87 -2.16 26.22
N ILE A 543 23.30 -3.19 25.58
CA ILE A 543 22.30 -3.05 24.52
C ILE A 543 21.04 -2.36 25.07
N ASP A 544 20.49 -2.83 26.19
CA ASP A 544 19.30 -2.23 26.78
C ASP A 544 19.52 -0.76 27.15
N SER A 545 20.65 -0.45 27.78
CA SER A 545 21.01 0.91 28.12
C SER A 545 21.21 1.82 26.89
N MET A 546 21.73 1.26 25.79
CA MET A 546 21.92 2.02 24.56
C MET A 546 20.61 2.21 23.79
N VAL A 547 19.67 1.27 23.84
CA VAL A 547 18.33 1.46 23.27
C VAL A 547 17.59 2.50 24.10
N PHE A 548 17.43 2.30 25.40
CA PHE A 548 16.83 3.28 26.30
C PHE A 548 17.71 3.47 27.54
N PRO A 549 18.13 4.70 27.86
CA PRO A 549 17.80 5.99 27.22
C PRO A 549 18.76 6.42 26.09
N GLY A 550 19.67 5.56 25.63
CA GLY A 550 20.80 5.93 24.77
C GLY A 550 20.39 6.49 23.39
N THR A 551 19.53 5.82 22.67
CA THR A 551 19.13 6.18 21.29
C THR A 551 17.63 6.42 21.11
N GLN A 552 16.80 6.00 22.06
CA GLN A 552 15.34 6.12 22.02
C GLN A 552 14.80 6.58 23.37
N GLY A 553 13.57 7.16 23.36
CA GLY A 553 12.72 7.42 24.52
C GLY A 553 11.61 6.37 24.64
N GLY A 554 10.35 6.83 24.67
CA GLY A 554 9.18 5.94 24.80
C GLY A 554 9.07 4.92 23.67
N PRO A 555 8.95 3.62 23.97
CA PRO A 555 8.80 2.59 22.98
C PRO A 555 7.42 2.65 22.32
N LEU A 556 7.31 2.19 21.07
CA LEU A 556 6.07 2.14 20.32
C LEU A 556 5.29 0.87 20.71
N MET A 557 4.50 0.96 21.79
CA MET A 557 3.84 -0.22 22.39
C MET A 557 2.87 -0.92 21.42
N HIS A 558 2.17 -0.17 20.57
CA HIS A 558 1.32 -0.71 19.53
C HIS A 558 2.11 -1.50 18.47
N VAL A 559 3.32 -1.07 18.14
CA VAL A 559 4.21 -1.81 17.23
C VAL A 559 4.77 -3.05 17.93
N ILE A 560 5.12 -2.96 19.22
CA ILE A 560 5.59 -4.12 19.99
C ILE A 560 4.48 -5.18 20.09
N ALA A 561 3.22 -4.77 20.22
CA ALA A 561 2.07 -5.69 20.16
C ALA A 561 2.00 -6.40 18.79
N GLY A 562 2.18 -5.66 17.70
CA GLY A 562 2.29 -6.25 16.37
C GLY A 562 3.47 -7.22 16.24
N LYS A 563 4.64 -6.91 16.84
CA LYS A 563 5.79 -7.83 16.92
C LYS A 563 5.45 -9.09 17.70
N ALA A 564 4.79 -8.97 18.84
CA ALA A 564 4.38 -10.13 19.64
C ALA A 564 3.46 -11.07 18.85
N ILE A 565 2.50 -10.54 18.07
CA ILE A 565 1.61 -11.33 17.21
C ILE A 565 2.40 -11.99 16.09
N CYS A 566 3.20 -11.23 15.37
CA CYS A 566 4.04 -11.72 14.27
C CYS A 566 4.94 -12.88 14.71
N LEU A 567 5.64 -12.74 15.85
CA LEU A 567 6.50 -13.79 16.41
C LEU A 567 5.68 -15.03 16.82
N GLY A 568 4.48 -14.82 17.37
CA GLY A 568 3.56 -15.93 17.66
C GLY A 568 3.06 -16.65 16.40
N GLU A 569 2.82 -15.93 15.30
CA GLU A 569 2.52 -16.52 14.00
C GLU A 569 3.73 -17.30 13.45
N ALA A 570 4.94 -16.77 13.62
CA ALA A 570 6.16 -17.38 13.13
C ALA A 570 6.55 -18.68 13.87
N LEU A 571 6.07 -18.88 15.10
CA LEU A 571 6.23 -20.12 15.86
C LEU A 571 5.33 -21.26 15.37
N ARG A 572 4.31 -20.98 14.55
CA ARG A 572 3.39 -22.00 14.06
C ARG A 572 4.02 -22.84 12.93
N PRO A 573 3.64 -24.12 12.81
CA PRO A 573 4.16 -25.01 11.75
C PRO A 573 3.95 -24.47 10.34
N GLU A 574 2.80 -23.81 10.08
CA GLU A 574 2.44 -23.27 8.77
C GLU A 574 3.43 -22.19 8.30
N PHE A 575 4.10 -21.52 9.23
CA PHE A 575 5.13 -20.53 8.89
C PHE A 575 6.39 -21.17 8.30
N LYS A 576 6.75 -22.38 8.75
CA LYS A 576 7.85 -23.15 8.15
C LYS A 576 7.54 -23.50 6.69
N ASP A 577 6.34 -23.99 6.44
CA ASP A 577 5.89 -24.34 5.10
C ASP A 577 5.85 -23.10 4.19
N TYR A 578 5.40 -21.96 4.73
CA TYR A 578 5.43 -20.69 4.01
C TYR A 578 6.85 -20.31 3.61
N GLN A 579 7.84 -20.35 4.51
CA GLN A 579 9.22 -19.97 4.20
C GLN A 579 9.90 -20.93 3.21
N GLN A 580 9.58 -22.23 3.27
CA GLN A 580 10.04 -23.20 2.28
C GLN A 580 9.49 -22.86 0.88
N ARG A 581 8.21 -22.48 0.79
CA ARG A 581 7.60 -22.04 -0.46
C ARG A 581 8.23 -20.75 -0.99
N VAL A 582 8.55 -19.80 -0.11
CA VAL A 582 9.25 -18.56 -0.51
C VAL A 582 10.53 -18.87 -1.26
N VAL A 583 11.37 -19.77 -0.73
CA VAL A 583 12.63 -20.16 -1.39
C VAL A 583 12.40 -20.92 -2.69
N LYS A 584 11.44 -21.85 -2.73
CA LYS A 584 11.08 -22.60 -3.95
C LYS A 584 10.57 -21.66 -5.04
N ASN A 585 9.71 -20.71 -4.68
CA ASN A 585 9.21 -19.69 -5.60
C ASN A 585 10.33 -18.81 -6.16
N ALA A 586 11.29 -18.40 -5.33
CA ALA A 586 12.43 -17.62 -5.79
C ALA A 586 13.29 -18.42 -6.80
N ALA A 587 13.57 -19.68 -6.50
CA ALA A 587 14.30 -20.56 -7.41
C ALA A 587 13.54 -20.77 -8.74
N ALA A 588 12.21 -20.98 -8.69
CA ALA A 588 11.37 -21.15 -9.87
C ALA A 588 11.31 -19.89 -10.74
N LEU A 589 11.18 -18.71 -10.10
CA LEU A 589 11.19 -17.42 -10.81
C LEU A 589 12.55 -17.17 -11.48
N ALA A 590 13.66 -17.43 -10.77
CA ALA A 590 15.00 -17.28 -11.31
C ALA A 590 15.26 -18.22 -12.51
N ALA A 591 14.82 -19.48 -12.42
CA ALA A 591 14.93 -20.44 -13.51
C ALA A 591 14.12 -20.00 -14.73
N ALA A 592 12.85 -19.62 -14.55
CA ALA A 592 11.99 -19.15 -15.63
C ALA A 592 12.54 -17.90 -16.33
N LEU A 593 13.10 -16.95 -15.59
CA LEU A 593 13.76 -15.78 -16.17
C LEU A 593 15.03 -16.15 -16.94
N THR A 594 15.80 -17.15 -16.45
CA THR A 594 16.99 -17.67 -17.16
C THR A 594 16.59 -18.34 -18.48
N GLU A 595 15.51 -19.13 -18.50
CA GLU A 595 14.95 -19.73 -19.72
C GLU A 595 14.51 -18.68 -20.74
N LEU A 596 14.02 -17.53 -20.27
CA LEU A 596 13.69 -16.37 -21.09
C LEU A 596 14.91 -15.53 -21.50
N GLY A 597 16.12 -15.97 -21.16
CA GLY A 597 17.40 -15.36 -21.54
C GLY A 597 17.81 -14.16 -20.68
N TYR A 598 17.30 -14.02 -19.46
CA TYR A 598 17.82 -13.06 -18.49
C TYR A 598 19.03 -13.62 -17.74
N GLN A 599 19.98 -12.77 -17.43
CA GLN A 599 21.13 -13.12 -16.61
C GLN A 599 20.82 -12.86 -15.13
N ILE A 600 20.89 -13.92 -14.31
CA ILE A 600 20.73 -13.81 -12.87
C ILE A 600 22.11 -13.68 -12.23
N ALA A 601 22.32 -12.60 -11.46
CA ALA A 601 23.58 -12.39 -10.76
C ALA A 601 23.89 -13.58 -9.84
N SER A 602 25.17 -13.96 -9.73
CA SER A 602 25.65 -15.16 -9.01
C SER A 602 25.06 -16.50 -9.50
N GLY A 603 24.45 -16.53 -10.70
CA GLY A 603 23.94 -17.75 -11.32
C GLY A 603 22.69 -18.34 -10.66
N GLY A 604 21.90 -17.55 -9.90
CA GLY A 604 20.65 -18.00 -9.27
C GLY A 604 20.47 -17.50 -7.84
N THR A 605 19.64 -18.19 -7.06
CA THR A 605 19.33 -17.81 -5.66
C THR A 605 19.22 -19.01 -4.75
N ASP A 606 19.66 -18.85 -3.49
CA ASP A 606 19.52 -19.82 -2.39
C ASP A 606 18.50 -19.33 -1.35
N ASN A 607 17.90 -18.11 -1.53
CA ASN A 607 17.00 -17.49 -0.56
C ASN A 607 15.75 -16.92 -1.24
N HIS A 608 15.20 -15.82 -0.75
CA HIS A 608 13.93 -15.22 -1.19
C HIS A 608 14.08 -14.18 -2.30
N LEU A 609 15.29 -13.81 -2.69
CA LEU A 609 15.54 -12.71 -3.63
C LEU A 609 16.52 -13.12 -4.74
N MET A 610 16.51 -12.37 -5.83
CA MET A 610 17.47 -12.46 -6.91
C MET A 610 17.76 -11.07 -7.49
N LEU A 611 18.93 -10.94 -8.14
CA LEU A 611 19.27 -9.77 -8.93
C LEU A 611 19.27 -10.16 -10.41
N VAL A 612 18.55 -9.40 -11.23
CA VAL A 612 18.50 -9.58 -12.67
C VAL A 612 19.37 -8.52 -13.33
N ASP A 613 20.42 -8.99 -14.03
CA ASP A 613 21.31 -8.15 -14.83
C ASP A 613 20.65 -7.80 -16.17
N LEU A 614 20.38 -6.53 -16.41
CA LEU A 614 19.70 -6.02 -17.60
C LEU A 614 20.67 -5.55 -18.70
N ARG A 615 21.99 -5.50 -18.42
CA ARG A 615 23.02 -5.07 -19.39
C ARG A 615 22.97 -5.86 -20.70
N PRO A 616 22.82 -7.21 -20.68
CA PRO A 616 22.75 -7.99 -21.91
C PRO A 616 21.50 -7.67 -22.77
N ARG A 617 20.50 -7.03 -22.19
CA ARG A 617 19.27 -6.63 -22.87
C ARG A 617 19.27 -5.16 -23.30
N GLY A 618 20.34 -4.41 -23.05
CA GLY A 618 20.43 -2.98 -23.33
C GLY A 618 19.42 -2.14 -22.54
N LEU A 619 19.03 -2.60 -21.34
CA LEU A 619 18.11 -1.92 -20.45
C LEU A 619 18.84 -1.49 -19.18
N ASP A 620 18.40 -0.39 -18.56
CA ASP A 620 18.76 -0.03 -17.22
C ASP A 620 17.61 -0.31 -16.23
N GLY A 621 17.94 -0.36 -14.95
CA GLY A 621 16.98 -0.69 -13.90
C GLY A 621 15.89 0.37 -13.72
N LYS A 622 16.13 1.64 -14.12
CA LYS A 622 15.13 2.70 -14.04
C LYS A 622 14.04 2.45 -15.08
N ILE A 623 14.43 2.33 -16.34
CA ILE A 623 13.49 2.03 -17.44
C ILE A 623 12.70 0.75 -17.12
N ALA A 624 13.39 -0.31 -16.67
CA ALA A 624 12.73 -1.56 -16.35
C ALA A 624 11.71 -1.42 -15.21
N SER A 625 12.04 -0.71 -14.12
CA SER A 625 11.12 -0.54 -12.99
C SER A 625 9.90 0.32 -13.37
N GLU A 626 10.08 1.39 -14.15
CA GLU A 626 8.98 2.25 -14.62
C GLU A 626 8.05 1.50 -15.57
N THR A 627 8.60 0.74 -16.54
CA THR A 627 7.81 -0.09 -17.45
C THR A 627 7.00 -1.17 -16.72
N LEU A 628 7.61 -1.84 -15.74
CA LEU A 628 6.95 -2.90 -14.98
C LEU A 628 5.86 -2.34 -14.07
N ASP A 629 6.06 -1.16 -13.50
CA ASP A 629 5.05 -0.49 -12.67
C ASP A 629 3.81 -0.13 -13.52
N GLU A 630 3.99 0.38 -14.75
CA GLU A 630 2.88 0.62 -15.69
C GLU A 630 2.11 -0.67 -16.01
N ALA A 631 2.81 -1.81 -16.09
CA ALA A 631 2.19 -3.13 -16.28
C ALA A 631 1.62 -3.74 -14.98
N GLY A 632 1.70 -3.05 -13.84
CA GLY A 632 1.21 -3.54 -12.54
C GLY A 632 2.14 -4.54 -11.85
N ILE A 633 3.43 -4.55 -12.18
CA ILE A 633 4.45 -5.40 -11.55
C ILE A 633 5.44 -4.51 -10.81
N THR A 634 5.37 -4.51 -9.48
CA THR A 634 6.17 -3.62 -8.64
C THR A 634 7.52 -4.27 -8.29
N VAL A 635 8.62 -3.60 -8.68
CA VAL A 635 10.00 -4.03 -8.45
C VAL A 635 10.86 -2.85 -7.99
N ASN A 636 12.08 -3.09 -7.53
CA ASN A 636 13.02 -2.00 -7.33
C ASN A 636 14.25 -2.11 -8.24
N LYS A 637 14.67 -0.96 -8.79
CA LYS A 637 15.97 -0.83 -9.46
C LYS A 637 17.10 -1.11 -8.48
N ASN A 638 18.16 -1.80 -8.93
CA ASN A 638 19.29 -2.20 -8.08
C ASN A 638 20.59 -2.29 -8.87
N SER A 639 21.69 -1.83 -8.28
CA SER A 639 23.01 -2.05 -8.85
C SER A 639 23.35 -3.55 -8.85
N ILE A 640 24.04 -3.98 -9.88
CA ILE A 640 24.61 -5.32 -9.97
C ILE A 640 26.06 -5.26 -9.47
N PRO A 641 26.61 -6.27 -8.82
CA PRO A 641 28.03 -6.28 -8.46
C PRO A 641 28.91 -5.92 -9.66
N PHE A 642 29.90 -5.06 -9.43
CA PHE A 642 30.78 -4.50 -10.47
C PHE A 642 30.04 -3.63 -11.51
N ASP A 643 28.93 -3.02 -11.10
CA ASP A 643 28.18 -2.08 -11.94
C ASP A 643 29.00 -0.81 -12.16
N THR A 644 29.19 -0.42 -13.42
CA THR A 644 29.86 0.82 -13.80
C THR A 644 28.87 1.99 -13.93
N ALA A 645 27.56 1.71 -13.89
CA ALA A 645 26.52 2.72 -13.94
C ALA A 645 26.35 3.40 -12.57
N GLY A 646 25.94 4.65 -12.58
CA GLY A 646 25.69 5.40 -11.35
C GLY A 646 24.41 4.94 -10.62
N PRO A 647 24.26 5.25 -9.33
CA PRO A 647 23.17 4.76 -8.49
C PRO A 647 21.77 5.20 -8.93
N PHE A 648 21.66 6.23 -9.76
CA PHE A 648 20.37 6.73 -10.29
C PHE A 648 19.85 5.92 -11.48
N LYS A 649 20.77 5.29 -12.23
CA LYS A 649 20.45 4.42 -13.37
C LYS A 649 21.20 3.09 -13.24
N PRO A 650 20.93 2.30 -12.20
CA PRO A 650 21.62 1.04 -11.99
C PRO A 650 21.28 0.03 -13.09
N SER A 651 22.19 -0.92 -13.34
CA SER A 651 22.09 -1.85 -14.45
C SER A 651 21.17 -3.05 -14.23
N GLY A 652 20.46 -3.11 -13.11
CA GLY A 652 19.58 -4.23 -12.82
C GLY A 652 18.36 -3.89 -11.99
N ILE A 653 17.57 -4.95 -11.75
CA ILE A 653 16.44 -4.94 -10.82
C ILE A 653 16.61 -6.06 -9.78
N ARG A 654 16.07 -5.83 -8.56
CA ARG A 654 15.98 -6.84 -7.52
C ARG A 654 14.55 -7.33 -7.44
N LEU A 655 14.38 -8.66 -7.42
CA LEU A 655 13.09 -9.33 -7.29
C LEU A 655 13.10 -10.20 -6.03
N GLY A 656 11.94 -10.37 -5.43
CA GLY A 656 11.74 -11.26 -4.28
C GLY A 656 10.33 -11.84 -4.25
N THR A 657 10.17 -12.93 -3.53
CA THR A 657 8.95 -13.75 -3.53
C THR A 657 8.15 -13.79 -2.22
N PRO A 658 8.51 -13.10 -1.11
CA PRO A 658 7.74 -13.18 0.12
C PRO A 658 6.27 -12.73 -0.05
N ALA A 659 6.03 -11.60 -0.71
CA ALA A 659 4.70 -11.02 -0.87
C ALA A 659 3.78 -11.91 -1.71
N VAL A 660 4.20 -12.36 -2.89
CA VAL A 660 3.42 -13.24 -3.76
C VAL A 660 3.19 -14.61 -3.10
N THR A 661 4.15 -15.13 -2.33
CA THR A 661 3.97 -16.39 -1.56
C THR A 661 2.96 -16.20 -0.42
N THR A 662 2.92 -15.03 0.22
CA THR A 662 1.92 -14.71 1.25
C THR A 662 0.51 -14.72 0.66
N ARG A 663 0.33 -14.31 -0.59
CA ARG A 663 -0.94 -14.40 -1.32
C ARG A 663 -1.34 -15.84 -1.69
N GLY A 664 -0.45 -16.82 -1.52
CA GLY A 664 -0.73 -18.22 -1.85
C GLY A 664 -0.24 -18.68 -3.23
N MET A 665 0.50 -17.83 -3.96
CA MET A 665 1.11 -18.20 -5.24
C MET A 665 2.22 -19.22 -5.03
N ASN A 666 2.40 -20.12 -6.00
CA ASN A 666 3.39 -21.20 -6.01
C ASN A 666 4.21 -21.17 -7.30
N GLU A 667 5.01 -22.20 -7.55
CA GLU A 667 5.93 -22.28 -8.70
C GLU A 667 5.27 -22.09 -10.08
N PRO A 668 4.03 -22.60 -10.35
CA PRO A 668 3.36 -22.30 -11.62
C PRO A 668 3.10 -20.82 -11.86
N GLU A 669 2.68 -20.09 -10.81
CA GLU A 669 2.46 -18.65 -10.90
C GLU A 669 3.78 -17.88 -11.10
N MET A 670 4.89 -18.38 -10.56
CA MET A 670 6.22 -17.78 -10.79
C MET A 670 6.63 -17.81 -12.26
N LYS A 671 6.31 -18.88 -12.98
CA LYS A 671 6.51 -18.97 -14.44
C LYS A 671 5.62 -17.99 -15.19
N GLN A 672 4.37 -17.85 -14.77
CA GLN A 672 3.43 -16.86 -15.35
C GLN A 672 3.92 -15.43 -15.10
N ILE A 673 4.40 -15.12 -13.90
CA ILE A 673 4.98 -13.82 -13.55
C ILE A 673 6.21 -13.53 -14.40
N ALA A 674 7.12 -14.51 -14.58
CA ALA A 674 8.29 -14.35 -15.45
C ALA A 674 7.91 -14.01 -16.90
N SER A 675 6.86 -14.67 -17.44
CA SER A 675 6.33 -14.37 -18.78
C SER A 675 5.76 -12.97 -18.86
N LEU A 676 4.92 -12.54 -17.90
CA LEU A 676 4.34 -11.19 -17.86
C LEU A 676 5.43 -10.11 -17.78
N LEU A 677 6.46 -10.32 -16.95
CA LEU A 677 7.61 -9.44 -16.82
C LEU A 677 8.37 -9.34 -18.15
N HIS A 678 8.63 -10.47 -18.80
CA HIS A 678 9.30 -10.51 -20.10
C HIS A 678 8.50 -9.80 -21.19
N GLU A 679 7.20 -10.06 -21.26
CA GLU A 679 6.30 -9.41 -22.22
C GLU A 679 6.25 -7.89 -22.01
N ALA A 680 6.17 -7.41 -20.76
CA ALA A 680 6.18 -5.98 -20.45
C ALA A 680 7.49 -5.31 -20.92
N LEU A 681 8.64 -5.86 -20.53
CA LEU A 681 9.94 -5.30 -20.92
C LEU A 681 10.19 -5.34 -22.44
N THR A 682 9.66 -6.35 -23.12
CA THR A 682 9.77 -6.48 -24.59
C THR A 682 8.88 -5.48 -25.31
N ASN A 683 7.72 -5.13 -24.73
CA ASN A 683 6.74 -4.23 -25.34
C ASN A 683 6.69 -2.85 -24.67
N ARG A 684 7.79 -2.43 -24.02
CA ARG A 684 7.87 -1.18 -23.22
C ARG A 684 7.44 0.09 -23.95
N ASP A 685 7.57 0.11 -25.27
CA ASP A 685 7.25 1.28 -26.11
C ASP A 685 5.77 1.30 -26.55
N SER A 686 4.93 0.34 -26.10
CA SER A 686 3.52 0.24 -26.44
C SER A 686 2.62 0.28 -25.21
N LYS A 687 2.06 1.44 -24.90
CA LYS A 687 1.09 1.61 -23.79
C LYS A 687 -0.09 0.65 -23.89
N GLU A 688 -0.64 0.45 -25.11
CA GLU A 688 -1.74 -0.49 -25.33
C GLU A 688 -1.41 -1.91 -24.85
N LYS A 689 -0.20 -2.41 -25.22
CA LYS A 689 0.23 -3.74 -24.79
C LYS A 689 0.51 -3.80 -23.28
N LEU A 690 1.09 -2.74 -22.70
CA LEU A 690 1.29 -2.67 -21.25
C LEU A 690 -0.05 -2.69 -20.49
N HIS A 691 -1.07 -1.98 -20.98
CA HIS A 691 -2.41 -2.04 -20.42
C HIS A 691 -3.04 -3.44 -20.53
N ALA A 692 -2.86 -4.13 -21.68
CA ALA A 692 -3.33 -5.51 -21.83
C ALA A 692 -2.63 -6.48 -20.87
N ILE A 693 -1.32 -6.29 -20.62
CA ILE A 693 -0.58 -7.05 -19.63
C ILE A 693 -1.09 -6.74 -18.22
N ARG A 694 -1.33 -5.47 -17.89
CA ARG A 694 -1.90 -5.05 -16.62
C ARG A 694 -3.24 -5.72 -16.34
N ALA A 695 -4.12 -5.84 -17.32
CA ALA A 695 -5.39 -6.56 -17.15
C ALA A 695 -5.17 -8.02 -16.74
N ARG A 696 -4.19 -8.71 -17.34
CA ARG A 696 -3.82 -10.09 -17.00
C ARG A 696 -3.16 -10.19 -15.61
N VAL A 697 -2.42 -9.16 -15.20
CA VAL A 697 -1.85 -9.03 -13.84
C VAL A 697 -2.98 -8.93 -12.81
N VAL A 698 -3.99 -8.10 -13.07
CA VAL A 698 -5.17 -7.95 -12.21
C VAL A 698 -5.93 -9.28 -12.11
N GLU A 699 -6.19 -9.96 -13.24
CA GLU A 699 -6.85 -11.27 -13.28
C GLU A 699 -6.09 -12.32 -12.45
N LEU A 700 -4.76 -12.38 -12.58
CA LEU A 700 -3.94 -13.27 -11.76
C LEU A 700 -4.11 -12.97 -10.27
N ASN A 701 -4.02 -11.69 -9.88
CA ASN A 701 -4.11 -11.26 -8.48
C ASN A 701 -5.50 -11.50 -7.86
N GLN A 702 -6.58 -11.43 -8.64
CA GLN A 702 -7.94 -11.74 -8.16
C GLN A 702 -8.09 -13.18 -7.71
N ARG A 703 -7.32 -14.11 -8.27
CA ARG A 703 -7.30 -15.52 -7.85
C ARG A 703 -6.59 -15.73 -6.52
N PHE A 704 -5.76 -14.77 -6.10
CA PHE A 704 -4.94 -14.81 -4.89
C PHE A 704 -5.14 -13.52 -4.08
N PRO A 705 -6.27 -13.36 -3.36
CA PRO A 705 -6.57 -12.16 -2.58
C PRO A 705 -5.55 -11.92 -1.47
N LEU A 706 -5.49 -10.69 -0.97
CA LEU A 706 -4.68 -10.33 0.20
C LEU A 706 -5.23 -11.00 1.47
N PRO A 707 -4.36 -11.36 2.44
CA PRO A 707 -4.76 -11.98 3.70
C PRO A 707 -5.50 -11.02 4.65
#